data_c82ab6bdd1d122b6a3cff45b6e2ae32e
#
_entry.id   c82ab6bdd1d122b6a3cff45b6e2ae32e
#
_cell.length_a   1.000
_cell.length_b   1.000
_cell.length_c   1.000
_cell.angle_alpha   90.00
_cell.angle_beta   90.00
_cell.angle_gamma   90.00
#
_symmetry.space_group_name_H-M   'P 1'
#
loop_
_entity.id
_entity.type
_entity.pdbx_description
1 polymer ?
#
loop_
_entity_poly.entity_id
_entity_poly.type
_entity_poly.pdbx_seq_one_letter_code
_entity_poly.pdbx_strand_id
1 'polypeptide(L)'
;MCRVDRYTSRQVAKDCLPVCLFTCLPTLIRKHLLILTAYTLLALGMSWPLALNFATALPGVEGDAGSFVWALGWMKTALVDLRVNPFQSDYVFYPLGGATQLLWAVSLIAFISIPLQFLFGLIATYNVLYLAATVVTAWGTCLLAEEILSKSTVNGQRSTVQWNPLPPFQTFLLFKFITLHATRLTRPSRLAPLVAGLVFAFAPLRLGYGLSFFNLFNTQLIPLYALFLIRALRDHSRRNAVTAGILLGLNAYIDFQIAAFLVLFTGLYAAYQAIELAVTAAPSQPASARPGSVGGGKLAVVAAVSTAAMIALVSLAVVAPLLGMLAKDFAAEGGNYIRVFPISYSAERSYDLLSFCVPNARSTFFPGTPLKIAGVNAPAKPGDESARSPDHQAFVGYLALALAAYATVRQWKRARFWFFAATLFGLFALGPSLHIFGRDLNIPLPYLALHEIPIVNHIRIPMRYGIIVMLALAILAALAIYDLQKRITHHASRIPLYVLRFALFLLPFLILLEYAALPYPIQRVDIPRVYSDLARVPGDFTVLEIPTFNWRFAALTEMYQAIHGKRILRAYTNRIAPGVAEYFGTRGIPIVVRSLRVLEGAEKGELTADEIAEDKWARDEVVRFYDLRYAVVHPDLLKPAEATAIDAYLRDVLKAHVISDKGTAVAYAIPRAAAASDKVWIDLRENIGQMYAGRGWQFEYPQANWQGKFNYVWTRGAQSEIYFVADRAMARVMKFNARAESPQRVTVWLNDTRVGEITLTDVWQDRHVDLPAHALQAGMNRVRLEYGTALEETIGVTTITIE
;
A
#
# COMPACT_ATOMS: atom_id res chain seq x y z
N MET A 1 41.26 -18.48 35.96
CA MET A 1 41.04 -19.37 37.11
C MET A 1 40.41 -18.56 38.21
N CYS A 2 39.10 -18.55 38.35
CA CYS A 2 38.36 -18.00 39.47
C CYS A 2 37.78 -19.19 40.25
N ARG A 3 38.22 -19.38 41.46
CA ARG A 3 37.57 -20.27 42.45
C ARG A 3 36.24 -19.64 42.82
N VAL A 4 35.13 -20.33 42.58
CA VAL A 4 33.78 -19.94 43.02
C VAL A 4 33.43 -20.85 44.19
N ASP A 5 33.25 -20.24 45.35
CA ASP A 5 32.74 -20.88 46.56
C ASP A 5 31.27 -21.28 46.35
N ARG A 6 30.94 -22.52 46.74
CA ARG A 6 29.65 -23.19 46.50
C ARG A 6 28.62 -22.88 47.60
N TYR A 7 28.32 -21.64 47.88
CA TYR A 7 27.11 -21.30 48.64
C TYR A 7 26.58 -19.94 48.21
N THR A 8 25.43 -19.93 47.58
CA THR A 8 24.52 -18.83 47.15
C THR A 8 24.24 -18.74 45.63
N SER A 9 24.21 -19.86 44.90
CA SER A 9 24.19 -19.83 43.42
C SER A 9 22.81 -19.80 42.76
N ARG A 10 21.68 -19.69 43.48
CA ARG A 10 20.34 -19.69 42.78
C ARG A 10 19.66 -18.33 42.65
N GLN A 11 20.04 -17.33 43.45
CA GLN A 11 19.42 -15.99 43.39
C GLN A 11 20.20 -15.03 42.46
N VAL A 12 21.55 -15.12 42.50
CA VAL A 12 22.45 -14.29 41.68
C VAL A 12 22.40 -14.69 40.18
N ALA A 13 22.07 -15.96 39.87
CA ALA A 13 21.98 -16.43 38.48
C ALA A 13 20.78 -15.89 37.73
N LYS A 14 19.69 -15.51 38.38
CA LYS A 14 18.49 -14.95 37.71
C LYS A 14 18.66 -13.48 37.32
N ASP A 15 19.41 -12.70 38.09
CA ASP A 15 19.59 -11.26 37.84
C ASP A 15 20.79 -10.97 36.92
N CYS A 16 21.72 -11.90 36.77
CA CYS A 16 22.91 -11.74 35.94
C CYS A 16 22.78 -12.34 34.53
N LEU A 17 21.79 -13.19 34.25
CA LEU A 17 21.64 -13.85 32.94
C LEU A 17 21.51 -12.88 31.73
N PRO A 18 20.74 -11.80 31.80
CA PRO A 18 20.65 -10.85 30.67
C PRO A 18 21.96 -10.09 30.42
N VAL A 19 22.68 -9.74 31.49
CA VAL A 19 23.94 -8.97 31.39
C VAL A 19 25.09 -9.85 30.90
N CYS A 20 25.16 -11.10 31.29
CA CYS A 20 26.18 -12.04 30.83
C CYS A 20 26.00 -12.45 29.38
N LEU A 21 24.77 -12.69 28.93
CA LEU A 21 24.47 -12.97 27.52
C LEU A 21 24.89 -11.80 26.61
N PHE A 22 24.66 -10.57 27.03
CA PHE A 22 25.00 -9.38 26.25
C PHE A 22 26.52 -9.13 26.15
N THR A 23 27.30 -9.53 27.17
CA THR A 23 28.76 -9.36 27.18
C THR A 23 29.49 -10.42 26.35
N CYS A 24 28.89 -11.58 26.13
CA CYS A 24 29.49 -12.71 25.37
C CYS A 24 29.22 -12.60 23.84
N LEU A 25 28.33 -11.68 23.38
CA LEU A 25 28.06 -11.51 21.96
C LEU A 25 29.23 -10.83 21.22
N PRO A 26 29.56 -11.25 19.99
CA PRO A 26 30.53 -10.56 19.15
C PRO A 26 30.23 -9.05 19.09
N THR A 27 31.29 -8.24 19.15
CA THR A 27 31.18 -6.76 19.20
C THR A 27 30.32 -6.14 18.08
N LEU A 28 30.29 -6.77 16.91
CA LEU A 28 29.47 -6.36 15.78
C LEU A 28 27.96 -6.55 16.06
N ILE A 29 27.57 -7.73 16.54
CA ILE A 29 26.17 -8.04 16.86
C ILE A 29 25.68 -7.10 17.98
N ARG A 30 26.48 -6.88 19.00
CA ARG A 30 26.15 -5.96 20.10
C ARG A 30 25.94 -4.53 19.62
N LYS A 31 26.74 -4.05 18.65
CA LYS A 31 26.55 -2.74 18.02
C LYS A 31 25.19 -2.63 17.36
N HIS A 32 24.82 -3.60 16.53
CA HIS A 32 23.53 -3.58 15.80
C HIS A 32 22.35 -3.71 16.75
N LEU A 33 22.43 -4.55 17.79
CA LEU A 33 21.38 -4.66 18.82
C LEU A 33 21.14 -3.33 19.53
N LEU A 34 22.21 -2.63 19.94
CA LEU A 34 22.08 -1.30 20.57
C LEU A 34 21.43 -0.27 19.64
N ILE A 35 21.78 -0.27 18.35
CA ILE A 35 21.17 0.62 17.36
C ILE A 35 19.68 0.30 17.18
N LEU A 36 19.33 -0.97 17.03
CA LEU A 36 17.94 -1.42 16.90
C LEU A 36 17.13 -1.06 18.16
N THR A 37 17.67 -1.31 19.36
CA THR A 37 17.01 -0.93 20.63
C THR A 37 16.77 0.57 20.70
N ALA A 38 17.77 1.40 20.35
CA ALA A 38 17.62 2.85 20.34
C ALA A 38 16.51 3.31 19.39
N TYR A 39 16.48 2.79 18.16
CA TYR A 39 15.43 3.11 17.21
C TYR A 39 14.06 2.57 17.63
N THR A 40 13.98 1.42 18.33
CA THR A 40 12.72 0.91 18.88
C THR A 40 12.17 1.87 19.93
N LEU A 41 13.00 2.32 20.87
CA LEU A 41 12.59 3.28 21.90
C LEU A 41 12.12 4.61 21.28
N LEU A 42 12.82 5.09 20.24
CA LEU A 42 12.42 6.29 19.52
C LEU A 42 11.11 6.07 18.75
N ALA A 43 10.92 4.92 18.10
CA ALA A 43 9.68 4.59 17.38
C ALA A 43 8.49 4.54 18.34
N LEU A 44 8.63 3.95 19.52
CA LEU A 44 7.62 3.94 20.58
C LEU A 44 7.30 5.36 21.07
N GLY A 45 8.34 6.19 21.30
CA GLY A 45 8.16 7.58 21.71
C GLY A 45 7.47 8.44 20.66
N MET A 46 7.89 8.35 19.40
CA MET A 46 7.34 9.14 18.27
C MET A 46 5.94 8.68 17.82
N SER A 47 5.52 7.47 18.20
CA SER A 47 4.17 6.97 17.96
C SER A 47 3.26 7.02 19.20
N TRP A 48 3.69 7.70 20.27
CA TRP A 48 2.90 7.84 21.49
C TRP A 48 1.55 8.54 21.22
N PRO A 49 0.35 8.01 21.65
CA PRO A 49 0.16 6.98 22.70
C PRO A 49 -0.14 5.55 22.18
N LEU A 50 0.31 5.17 20.98
CA LEU A 50 0.03 3.85 20.37
C LEU A 50 0.40 2.68 21.30
N ALA A 51 1.53 2.78 22.01
CA ALA A 51 2.01 1.73 22.89
C ALA A 51 1.03 1.37 24.02
N LEU A 52 0.22 2.32 24.49
CA LEU A 52 -0.83 2.09 25.51
C LEU A 52 -2.10 1.45 24.93
N ASN A 53 -2.30 1.54 23.63
CA ASN A 53 -3.51 1.10 22.92
C ASN A 53 -3.18 0.02 21.88
N PHE A 54 -2.14 -0.76 22.11
CA PHE A 54 -1.47 -1.59 21.10
C PHE A 54 -2.39 -2.66 20.47
N ALA A 55 -3.36 -3.18 21.22
CA ALA A 55 -4.32 -4.18 20.74
C ALA A 55 -5.68 -3.58 20.35
N THR A 56 -5.91 -2.28 20.63
CA THR A 56 -7.22 -1.65 20.52
C THR A 56 -7.25 -0.39 19.67
N ALA A 57 -6.10 0.01 19.11
CA ALA A 57 -6.03 1.15 18.20
C ALA A 57 -5.06 0.89 17.06
N LEU A 58 -5.29 1.59 15.95
CA LEU A 58 -4.38 1.67 14.81
C LEU A 58 -3.67 3.04 14.82
N PRO A 59 -2.42 3.13 14.34
CA PRO A 59 -1.80 4.43 14.08
C PRO A 59 -2.57 5.11 12.94
N GLY A 60 -2.84 6.40 13.11
CA GLY A 60 -3.42 7.20 12.06
C GLY A 60 -4.81 7.74 12.33
N VAL A 61 -5.49 8.05 11.26
CA VAL A 61 -6.84 8.61 11.19
C VAL A 61 -7.70 7.71 10.30
N GLU A 62 -8.99 7.98 10.25
CA GLU A 62 -9.91 7.32 9.31
C GLU A 62 -9.35 7.35 7.87
N GLY A 63 -9.50 6.25 7.15
CA GLY A 63 -9.00 6.07 5.78
C GLY A 63 -8.66 4.61 5.46
N ASP A 64 -7.64 4.41 4.65
CA ASP A 64 -7.28 3.10 4.07
C ASP A 64 -6.73 2.08 5.10
N ALA A 65 -6.45 2.47 6.34
CA ALA A 65 -5.83 1.59 7.35
C ALA A 65 -6.60 0.29 7.58
N GLY A 66 -7.95 0.36 7.58
CA GLY A 66 -8.82 -0.81 7.72
C GLY A 66 -8.62 -1.85 6.63
N SER A 67 -8.47 -1.42 5.36
CA SER A 67 -8.26 -2.34 4.24
C SER A 67 -6.88 -3.02 4.29
N PHE A 68 -5.86 -2.34 4.82
CA PHE A 68 -4.57 -2.99 5.08
C PHE A 68 -4.62 -3.99 6.23
N VAL A 69 -5.41 -3.73 7.28
CA VAL A 69 -5.69 -4.71 8.33
C VAL A 69 -6.40 -5.92 7.73
N TRP A 70 -7.43 -5.68 6.89
CA TRP A 70 -8.10 -6.74 6.16
C TRP A 70 -7.12 -7.57 5.30
N ALA A 71 -6.26 -6.92 4.54
CA ALA A 71 -5.27 -7.60 3.69
C ALA A 71 -4.35 -8.54 4.49
N LEU A 72 -3.94 -8.15 5.70
CA LEU A 72 -3.19 -9.01 6.60
C LEU A 72 -4.03 -10.21 7.05
N GLY A 73 -5.27 -9.99 7.48
CA GLY A 73 -6.21 -11.02 7.91
C GLY A 73 -6.55 -11.98 6.78
N TRP A 74 -6.87 -11.44 5.60
CA TRP A 74 -7.21 -12.23 4.43
C TRP A 74 -6.05 -13.12 3.96
N MET A 75 -4.82 -12.64 3.98
CA MET A 75 -3.65 -13.46 3.61
C MET A 75 -3.56 -14.73 4.48
N LYS A 76 -3.79 -14.60 5.79
CA LYS A 76 -3.84 -15.75 6.71
C LYS A 76 -5.04 -16.65 6.39
N THR A 77 -6.22 -16.09 6.29
CA THR A 77 -7.46 -16.83 6.02
C THR A 77 -7.37 -17.60 4.71
N ALA A 78 -6.92 -16.95 3.62
CA ALA A 78 -6.80 -17.58 2.32
C ALA A 78 -5.78 -18.73 2.30
N LEU A 79 -4.58 -18.53 2.86
CA LEU A 79 -3.50 -19.53 2.77
C LEU A 79 -3.62 -20.64 3.81
N VAL A 80 -4.06 -20.30 5.03
CA VAL A 80 -4.05 -21.25 6.16
C VAL A 80 -5.40 -21.92 6.35
N ASP A 81 -6.47 -21.14 6.37
CA ASP A 81 -7.79 -21.63 6.72
C ASP A 81 -8.51 -22.23 5.48
N LEU A 82 -8.50 -21.51 4.33
CA LEU A 82 -9.20 -21.89 3.10
C LEU A 82 -8.34 -22.60 2.06
N ARG A 83 -7.02 -22.38 2.07
CA ARG A 83 -6.03 -22.88 1.11
C ARG A 83 -6.33 -22.47 -0.34
N VAL A 84 -6.70 -21.20 -0.50
CA VAL A 84 -7.01 -20.58 -1.80
C VAL A 84 -6.01 -19.50 -2.16
N ASN A 85 -6.08 -19.02 -3.40
CA ASN A 85 -5.25 -17.92 -3.87
C ASN A 85 -5.60 -16.60 -3.14
N PRO A 86 -4.69 -15.98 -2.36
CA PRO A 86 -4.97 -14.77 -1.61
C PRO A 86 -5.14 -13.51 -2.48
N PHE A 87 -4.70 -13.55 -3.72
CA PHE A 87 -4.75 -12.41 -4.64
C PHE A 87 -6.13 -12.20 -5.28
N GLN A 88 -7.03 -13.16 -5.08
CA GLN A 88 -8.44 -13.07 -5.48
C GLN A 88 -9.33 -13.50 -4.33
N SER A 89 -10.53 -12.93 -4.26
CA SER A 89 -11.50 -13.26 -3.21
C SER A 89 -12.93 -13.07 -3.71
N ASP A 90 -13.82 -13.97 -3.33
CA ASP A 90 -15.27 -13.85 -3.41
C ASP A 90 -15.91 -13.52 -2.05
N TYR A 91 -15.10 -13.37 -1.00
CA TYR A 91 -15.55 -12.91 0.31
C TYR A 91 -15.82 -11.40 0.36
N VAL A 92 -15.30 -10.67 -0.60
CA VAL A 92 -15.56 -9.26 -0.83
C VAL A 92 -16.07 -9.07 -2.25
N PHE A 93 -16.92 -8.08 -2.49
CA PHE A 93 -17.61 -7.86 -3.77
C PHE A 93 -18.42 -9.07 -4.24
N TYR A 94 -19.01 -9.82 -3.29
CA TYR A 94 -19.81 -11.00 -3.62
C TYR A 94 -21.04 -10.66 -4.48
N PRO A 95 -21.39 -11.43 -5.54
CA PRO A 95 -20.81 -12.73 -5.93
C PRO A 95 -19.63 -12.63 -6.93
N LEU A 96 -19.34 -11.44 -7.50
CA LEU A 96 -18.33 -11.29 -8.55
C LEU A 96 -16.93 -11.56 -8.04
N GLY A 97 -16.65 -11.19 -6.79
CA GLY A 97 -15.30 -11.22 -6.27
C GLY A 97 -14.33 -10.38 -7.10
N GLY A 98 -13.05 -10.69 -7.01
CA GLY A 98 -12.03 -10.05 -7.84
C GLY A 98 -10.67 -9.97 -7.18
N ALA A 99 -9.80 -9.18 -7.83
CA ALA A 99 -8.46 -8.92 -7.32
C ALA A 99 -8.52 -8.19 -5.97
N THR A 100 -7.80 -8.75 -5.01
CA THR A 100 -7.70 -8.16 -3.68
C THR A 100 -6.65 -7.04 -3.64
N GLN A 101 -6.65 -6.25 -2.58
CA GLN A 101 -5.61 -5.26 -2.28
C GLN A 101 -4.19 -5.86 -2.37
N LEU A 102 -4.03 -7.17 -2.06
CA LEU A 102 -2.74 -7.86 -2.08
C LEU A 102 -2.10 -7.93 -3.47
N LEU A 103 -2.89 -7.88 -4.54
CA LEU A 103 -2.35 -7.85 -5.90
C LEU A 103 -1.59 -6.54 -6.18
N TRP A 104 -1.96 -5.47 -5.49
CA TRP A 104 -1.45 -4.12 -5.73
C TRP A 104 -0.45 -3.64 -4.68
N ALA A 105 -0.58 -4.11 -3.44
CA ALA A 105 0.23 -3.64 -2.32
C ALA A 105 0.28 -4.65 -1.17
N VAL A 106 1.26 -4.48 -0.31
CA VAL A 106 1.50 -5.11 1.00
C VAL A 106 1.53 -6.64 1.06
N SER A 107 1.53 -7.34 -0.07
CA SER A 107 1.49 -8.81 -0.08
C SER A 107 2.69 -9.46 0.65
N LEU A 108 3.90 -8.90 0.52
CA LEU A 108 5.06 -9.35 1.29
C LEU A 108 4.84 -9.17 2.80
N ILE A 109 4.33 -8.02 3.21
CA ILE A 109 4.10 -7.69 4.64
C ILE A 109 2.98 -8.56 5.19
N ALA A 110 1.91 -8.77 4.40
CA ALA A 110 0.79 -9.63 4.77
C ALA A 110 1.24 -11.09 4.94
N PHE A 111 2.11 -11.59 4.07
CA PHE A 111 2.68 -12.93 4.22
C PHE A 111 3.53 -13.05 5.50
N ILE A 112 4.41 -12.09 5.77
CA ILE A 112 5.22 -12.05 7.00
C ILE A 112 4.35 -11.93 8.25
N SER A 113 3.16 -11.34 8.15
CA SER A 113 2.24 -11.15 9.27
C SER A 113 1.63 -12.46 9.80
N ILE A 114 1.54 -13.53 8.99
CA ILE A 114 0.86 -14.78 9.36
C ILE A 114 1.31 -15.34 10.73
N PRO A 115 2.60 -15.63 10.96
CA PRO A 115 3.03 -16.14 12.26
C PRO A 115 2.80 -15.16 13.41
N LEU A 116 2.87 -13.84 13.14
CA LEU A 116 2.64 -12.82 14.17
C LEU A 116 1.16 -12.74 14.58
N GLN A 117 0.23 -12.99 13.65
CA GLN A 117 -1.21 -13.01 13.94
C GLN A 117 -1.59 -14.13 14.92
N PHE A 118 -0.91 -15.28 14.87
CA PHE A 118 -1.10 -16.35 15.86
C PHE A 118 -0.63 -15.98 17.26
N LEU A 119 0.39 -15.11 17.36
CA LEU A 119 0.98 -14.69 18.63
C LEU A 119 0.26 -13.50 19.27
N PHE A 120 -0.12 -12.52 18.46
CA PHE A 120 -0.56 -11.20 18.94
C PHE A 120 -1.99 -10.83 18.54
N GLY A 121 -2.63 -11.59 17.64
CA GLY A 121 -3.88 -11.21 17.00
C GLY A 121 -3.66 -10.15 15.90
N LEU A 122 -4.73 -9.81 15.18
CA LEU A 122 -4.65 -9.04 13.94
C LEU A 122 -4.20 -7.59 14.16
N ILE A 123 -4.86 -6.85 15.07
CA ILE A 123 -4.58 -5.42 15.33
C ILE A 123 -3.18 -5.22 15.89
N ALA A 124 -2.80 -6.01 16.91
CA ALA A 124 -1.45 -5.90 17.48
C ALA A 124 -0.37 -6.28 16.47
N THR A 125 -0.63 -7.25 15.58
CA THR A 125 0.30 -7.59 14.48
C THR A 125 0.54 -6.41 13.54
N TYR A 126 -0.53 -5.70 13.15
CA TYR A 126 -0.37 -4.48 12.34
C TYR A 126 0.57 -3.48 13.03
N ASN A 127 0.39 -3.25 14.33
CA ASN A 127 1.20 -2.33 15.12
C ASN A 127 2.66 -2.80 15.30
N VAL A 128 2.89 -4.11 15.47
CA VAL A 128 4.25 -4.69 15.46
C VAL A 128 4.95 -4.40 14.13
N LEU A 129 4.27 -4.63 13.01
CA LEU A 129 4.82 -4.39 11.67
C LEU A 129 5.05 -2.90 11.40
N TYR A 130 4.16 -2.02 11.89
CA TYR A 130 4.33 -0.57 11.83
C TYR A 130 5.62 -0.12 12.55
N LEU A 131 5.83 -0.56 13.79
CA LEU A 131 7.05 -0.23 14.53
C LEU A 131 8.29 -0.86 13.89
N ALA A 132 8.20 -2.13 13.48
CA ALA A 132 9.30 -2.83 12.81
C ALA A 132 9.72 -2.13 11.50
N ALA A 133 8.76 -1.66 10.69
CA ALA A 133 9.05 -0.91 9.47
C ALA A 133 9.87 0.36 9.77
N THR A 134 9.55 1.08 10.85
CA THR A 134 10.30 2.27 11.25
C THR A 134 11.72 1.93 11.70
N VAL A 135 11.86 0.92 12.54
CA VAL A 135 13.17 0.49 13.09
C VAL A 135 14.08 -0.04 11.99
N VAL A 136 13.55 -0.89 11.08
CA VAL A 136 14.35 -1.46 9.99
C VAL A 136 14.70 -0.41 8.93
N THR A 137 13.79 0.55 8.66
CA THR A 137 14.09 1.70 7.78
C THR A 137 15.26 2.53 8.34
N ALA A 138 15.22 2.86 9.63
CA ALA A 138 16.29 3.62 10.29
C ALA A 138 17.61 2.86 10.27
N TRP A 139 17.60 1.59 10.61
CA TRP A 139 18.78 0.71 10.60
C TRP A 139 19.36 0.55 9.18
N GLY A 140 18.52 0.29 8.16
CA GLY A 140 18.95 0.17 6.78
C GLY A 140 19.58 1.46 6.25
N THR A 141 19.03 2.64 6.61
CA THR A 141 19.61 3.94 6.26
C THR A 141 20.94 4.19 6.99
N CYS A 142 21.04 3.77 8.24
CA CYS A 142 22.30 3.80 9.00
C CYS A 142 23.38 2.97 8.29
N LEU A 143 23.06 1.76 7.81
CA LEU A 143 23.99 0.91 7.05
C LEU A 143 24.42 1.54 5.73
N LEU A 144 23.47 2.14 4.99
CA LEU A 144 23.76 2.86 3.75
C LEU A 144 24.69 4.04 4.00
N ALA A 145 24.44 4.84 5.04
CA ALA A 145 25.30 5.96 5.41
C ALA A 145 26.69 5.49 5.85
N GLU A 146 26.82 4.40 6.62
CA GLU A 146 28.11 3.80 6.96
C GLU A 146 28.92 3.41 5.73
N GLU A 147 28.29 2.80 4.72
CA GLU A 147 28.93 2.43 3.46
C GLU A 147 29.50 3.64 2.72
N ILE A 148 28.70 4.73 2.63
CA ILE A 148 29.08 5.96 1.93
C ILE A 148 30.22 6.68 2.66
N LEU A 149 30.20 6.67 4.00
CA LEU A 149 31.21 7.33 4.83
C LEU A 149 32.50 6.53 4.95
N SER A 150 32.45 5.19 4.99
CA SER A 150 33.63 4.31 5.23
C SER A 150 34.66 4.36 4.12
N LYS A 151 34.27 4.57 2.87
CA LYS A 151 35.16 4.65 1.71
C LYS A 151 35.77 6.04 1.46
N SER A 152 35.72 6.87 2.49
CA SER A 152 36.31 8.21 2.53
C SER A 152 37.85 8.22 2.68
N THR A 153 38.47 7.10 2.96
CA THR A 153 39.95 7.00 3.08
C THR A 153 40.54 6.52 1.75
N VAL A 154 40.65 7.44 0.79
CA VAL A 154 41.60 7.32 -0.33
C VAL A 154 42.98 7.63 0.28
N ASN A 155 43.64 6.60 0.72
CA ASN A 155 45.08 6.30 0.71
C ASN A 155 45.24 5.03 1.59
N GLY A 156 45.43 3.93 0.96
CA GLY A 156 46.07 2.65 1.25
C GLY A 156 46.29 2.16 2.70
N GLN A 157 45.69 2.68 3.72
CA GLN A 157 45.76 2.10 5.06
C GLN A 157 44.34 1.75 5.59
N ARG A 158 44.03 0.47 5.53
CA ARG A 158 42.97 -0.11 6.38
C ARG A 158 43.41 0.10 7.83
N SER A 159 42.87 1.12 8.49
CA SER A 159 42.93 1.20 9.92
C SER A 159 42.01 0.14 10.51
N THR A 160 42.54 -1.04 10.79
CA THR A 160 41.96 -1.97 11.71
C THR A 160 41.94 -1.30 13.09
N VAL A 161 40.76 -0.81 13.50
CA VAL A 161 40.59 -0.24 14.82
C VAL A 161 40.72 -1.40 15.84
N GLN A 162 41.91 -1.54 16.43
CA GLN A 162 42.13 -2.41 17.58
C GLN A 162 41.33 -1.87 18.78
N TRP A 163 40.49 -2.71 19.31
CA TRP A 163 39.73 -2.46 20.52
C TRP A 163 40.58 -2.76 21.73
N ASN A 164 41.01 -1.75 22.45
CA ASN A 164 41.58 -1.94 23.78
C ASN A 164 40.46 -2.16 24.82
N PRO A 165 40.60 -3.18 25.70
CA PRO A 165 39.61 -3.44 26.75
C PRO A 165 39.60 -2.32 27.78
N LEU A 166 38.43 -2.16 28.44
CA LEU A 166 38.18 -1.14 29.44
C LEU A 166 38.88 -1.45 30.75
N PRO A 167 39.41 -0.44 31.48
CA PRO A 167 39.80 -0.58 32.87
C PRO A 167 38.55 -0.71 33.80
N PRO A 168 38.71 -1.33 34.95
CA PRO A 168 37.61 -1.69 35.86
C PRO A 168 36.96 -0.46 36.53
N PHE A 169 35.73 -0.68 36.93
CA PHE A 169 34.82 0.22 37.62
C PHE A 169 35.42 0.89 38.86
N GLN A 170 35.37 2.22 38.88
CA GLN A 170 35.23 2.95 40.17
C GLN A 170 34.34 4.19 39.94
N THR A 171 33.33 4.26 40.78
CA THR A 171 32.36 5.28 41.12
C THR A 171 32.76 6.73 40.83
N PHE A 172 31.93 7.51 40.11
CA PHE A 172 31.38 8.81 40.55
C PHE A 172 30.58 9.46 39.40
N LEU A 173 29.32 9.72 39.69
CA LEU A 173 28.49 10.77 39.15
C LEU A 173 27.90 10.66 37.72
N LEU A 174 26.58 10.83 37.70
CA LEU A 174 25.70 10.99 36.53
C LEU A 174 26.30 11.91 35.44
N PHE A 175 27.05 12.94 35.88
CA PHE A 175 27.69 13.90 34.97
C PHE A 175 28.89 13.32 34.20
N LYS A 176 29.70 12.47 34.83
CA LYS A 176 30.78 11.72 34.16
C LYS A 176 30.22 10.65 33.23
N PHE A 177 29.09 10.06 33.59
CA PHE A 177 28.43 9.05 32.74
C PHE A 177 27.91 9.68 31.46
N ILE A 178 27.22 10.83 31.54
CA ILE A 178 26.73 11.61 30.40
C ILE A 178 27.90 12.10 29.53
N THR A 179 28.94 12.69 30.12
CA THR A 179 30.10 13.17 29.34
C THR A 179 30.92 12.03 28.74
N LEU A 180 31.11 10.92 29.42
CA LEU A 180 31.87 9.77 28.90
C LEU A 180 31.12 9.04 27.79
N HIS A 181 29.79 8.93 27.91
CA HIS A 181 28.94 8.35 26.87
C HIS A 181 28.74 9.32 25.68
N ALA A 182 28.62 10.60 25.97
CA ALA A 182 28.59 11.64 24.91
C ALA A 182 29.90 11.63 24.09
N THR A 183 31.06 11.50 24.71
CA THR A 183 32.36 11.42 24.03
C THR A 183 32.52 10.12 23.22
N ARG A 184 31.87 9.02 23.61
CA ARG A 184 31.89 7.76 22.84
C ARG A 184 30.92 7.78 21.65
N LEU A 185 29.77 8.43 21.78
CA LEU A 185 28.78 8.61 20.71
C LEU A 185 29.24 9.66 19.70
N THR A 186 30.02 10.65 20.12
CA THR A 186 30.55 11.72 19.23
C THR A 186 31.80 11.32 18.44
N ARG A 187 32.22 10.05 18.45
CA ARG A 187 33.27 9.60 17.51
C ARG A 187 32.74 9.75 16.08
N PRO A 188 33.53 10.31 15.15
CA PRO A 188 33.10 10.61 13.78
C PRO A 188 32.45 9.45 13.02
N SER A 189 32.75 8.22 13.43
CA SER A 189 32.26 7.00 12.81
C SER A 189 30.87 6.52 13.30
N ARG A 190 30.22 7.18 14.27
CA ARG A 190 28.99 6.65 14.89
C ARG A 190 27.79 7.55 14.77
N LEU A 191 27.89 8.85 15.06
CA LEU A 191 26.74 9.76 15.10
C LEU A 191 26.15 10.03 13.71
N ALA A 192 26.97 10.23 12.69
CA ALA A 192 26.53 10.57 11.36
C ALA A 192 25.59 9.52 10.73
N PRO A 193 25.92 8.19 10.76
CA PRO A 193 25.00 7.16 10.27
C PRO A 193 23.70 7.09 11.07
N LEU A 194 23.76 7.28 12.40
CA LEU A 194 22.55 7.28 13.24
C LEU A 194 21.62 8.43 12.86
N VAL A 195 22.16 9.62 12.62
CA VAL A 195 21.32 10.76 12.19
C VAL A 195 20.71 10.52 10.81
N ALA A 196 21.41 9.89 9.87
CA ALA A 196 20.80 9.50 8.61
C ALA A 196 19.55 8.63 8.81
N GLY A 197 19.65 7.61 9.69
CA GLY A 197 18.51 6.77 10.06
C GLY A 197 17.35 7.56 10.65
N LEU A 198 17.63 8.54 11.51
CA LEU A 198 16.61 9.42 12.09
C LEU A 198 15.95 10.28 11.01
N VAL A 199 16.73 10.96 10.18
CA VAL A 199 16.20 11.87 9.14
C VAL A 199 15.29 11.15 8.17
N PHE A 200 15.60 9.93 7.75
CA PHE A 200 14.75 9.20 6.81
C PHE A 200 13.56 8.50 7.48
N ALA A 201 13.80 7.74 8.56
CA ALA A 201 12.76 6.91 9.15
C ALA A 201 11.68 7.71 9.92
N PHE A 202 12.04 8.87 10.47
CA PHE A 202 11.12 9.74 11.21
C PHE A 202 10.72 10.99 10.43
N ALA A 203 11.05 11.08 9.13
CA ALA A 203 10.63 12.18 8.27
C ALA A 203 9.13 12.44 8.38
N PRO A 204 8.69 13.73 8.46
CA PRO A 204 7.27 14.08 8.54
C PRO A 204 6.44 13.48 7.41
N LEU A 205 6.98 13.45 6.17
CA LEU A 205 6.37 12.79 5.03
C LEU A 205 6.08 11.31 5.31
N ARG A 206 7.08 10.57 5.81
CA ARG A 206 6.91 9.14 6.08
C ARG A 206 5.96 8.88 7.25
N LEU A 207 6.08 9.65 8.35
CA LEU A 207 5.15 9.56 9.47
C LEU A 207 3.73 9.92 9.04
N GLY A 208 3.59 10.85 8.09
CA GLY A 208 2.33 11.16 7.43
C GLY A 208 1.72 9.96 6.73
N TYR A 209 2.48 9.22 5.94
CA TYR A 209 1.98 7.99 5.32
C TYR A 209 1.53 6.96 6.36
N GLY A 210 2.17 6.91 7.51
CA GLY A 210 1.76 6.05 8.62
C GLY A 210 0.36 6.31 9.16
N LEU A 211 -0.25 7.44 8.81
CA LEU A 211 -1.62 7.77 9.23
C LEU A 211 -2.70 7.03 8.45
N SER A 212 -2.40 6.57 7.22
CA SER A 212 -3.41 5.93 6.36
C SER A 212 -2.81 4.98 5.32
N PHE A 213 -1.62 5.26 4.77
CA PHE A 213 -1.03 4.54 3.65
C PHE A 213 0.07 3.58 4.12
N PHE A 214 -0.34 2.45 4.68
CA PHE A 214 0.57 1.45 5.24
C PHE A 214 1.60 0.93 4.21
N ASN A 215 1.21 0.80 2.93
CA ASN A 215 2.08 0.42 1.83
C ASN A 215 3.25 1.42 1.64
N LEU A 216 2.96 2.73 1.59
CA LEU A 216 3.97 3.78 1.42
C LEU A 216 4.82 4.00 2.68
N PHE A 217 4.26 3.70 3.85
CA PHE A 217 4.97 3.74 5.12
C PHE A 217 6.04 2.65 5.22
N ASN A 218 5.86 1.52 4.55
CA ASN A 218 6.76 0.37 4.56
C ASN A 218 7.99 0.58 3.65
N THR A 219 8.87 1.49 4.03
CA THR A 219 10.07 1.92 3.28
C THR A 219 11.35 1.16 3.63
N GLN A 220 11.28 0.11 4.44
CA GLN A 220 12.44 -0.59 5.02
C GLN A 220 13.39 -1.21 3.99
N LEU A 221 12.90 -1.59 2.82
CA LEU A 221 13.75 -2.17 1.77
C LEU A 221 14.44 -1.11 0.90
N ILE A 222 13.98 0.15 0.89
CA ILE A 222 14.54 1.24 0.08
C ILE A 222 16.03 1.48 0.38
N PRO A 223 16.45 1.77 1.63
CA PRO A 223 17.85 2.03 1.93
C PRO A 223 18.73 0.79 1.76
N LEU A 224 18.18 -0.40 2.03
CA LEU A 224 18.89 -1.66 1.78
C LEU A 224 19.11 -1.88 0.28
N TYR A 225 18.10 -1.63 -0.54
CA TYR A 225 18.24 -1.65 -2.00
C TYR A 225 19.33 -0.69 -2.48
N ALA A 226 19.27 0.57 -2.05
CA ALA A 226 20.26 1.59 -2.43
C ALA A 226 21.69 1.17 -2.02
N LEU A 227 21.86 0.56 -0.85
CA LEU A 227 23.13 0.01 -0.37
C LEU A 227 23.69 -1.04 -1.34
N PHE A 228 22.88 -2.04 -1.69
CA PHE A 228 23.33 -3.13 -2.57
C PHE A 228 23.47 -2.70 -4.03
N LEU A 229 22.63 -1.77 -4.51
CA LEU A 229 22.76 -1.14 -5.82
C LEU A 229 24.12 -0.42 -5.95
N ILE A 230 24.47 0.42 -4.96
CA ILE A 230 25.73 1.16 -4.94
C ILE A 230 26.91 0.21 -4.92
N ARG A 231 26.88 -0.83 -4.10
CA ARG A 231 27.93 -1.86 -4.07
C ARG A 231 28.04 -2.64 -5.39
N ALA A 232 26.89 -2.99 -5.97
CA ALA A 232 26.85 -3.77 -7.21
C ALA A 232 27.51 -3.01 -8.38
N LEU A 233 27.05 -1.78 -8.61
CA LEU A 233 27.53 -0.96 -9.75
C LEU A 233 28.95 -0.44 -9.55
N ARG A 234 29.35 -0.10 -8.34
CA ARG A 234 30.70 0.40 -8.04
C ARG A 234 31.74 -0.72 -8.05
N ASP A 235 31.45 -1.84 -7.40
CA ASP A 235 32.40 -2.93 -7.21
C ASP A 235 32.21 -4.05 -8.27
N HIS A 236 31.33 -3.87 -9.25
CA HIS A 236 30.91 -4.83 -10.28
C HIS A 236 30.60 -6.23 -9.71
N SER A 237 29.99 -6.27 -8.53
CA SER A 237 29.77 -7.50 -7.75
C SER A 237 28.47 -8.19 -8.14
N ARG A 238 28.56 -9.38 -8.74
CA ARG A 238 27.40 -10.20 -9.11
C ARG A 238 26.51 -10.53 -7.88
N ARG A 239 27.11 -10.84 -6.74
CA ARG A 239 26.35 -11.14 -5.50
C ARG A 239 25.51 -9.94 -5.07
N ASN A 240 26.11 -8.74 -5.06
CA ASN A 240 25.39 -7.52 -4.71
C ASN A 240 24.33 -7.18 -5.77
N ALA A 241 24.57 -7.45 -7.06
CA ALA A 241 23.59 -7.26 -8.12
C ALA A 241 22.37 -8.19 -7.95
N VAL A 242 22.58 -9.46 -7.64
CA VAL A 242 21.49 -10.40 -7.33
C VAL A 242 20.70 -9.95 -6.12
N THR A 243 21.38 -9.56 -5.01
CA THR A 243 20.72 -9.05 -3.81
C THR A 243 19.91 -7.79 -4.09
N ALA A 244 20.46 -6.84 -4.86
CA ALA A 244 19.74 -5.64 -5.28
C ALA A 244 18.51 -6.00 -6.12
N GLY A 245 18.62 -6.92 -7.08
CA GLY A 245 17.50 -7.37 -7.90
C GLY A 245 16.39 -8.01 -7.07
N ILE A 246 16.74 -8.87 -6.10
CA ILE A 246 15.76 -9.44 -5.18
C ILE A 246 15.08 -8.34 -4.35
N LEU A 247 15.83 -7.41 -3.78
CA LEU A 247 15.26 -6.31 -2.98
C LEU A 247 14.37 -5.38 -3.81
N LEU A 248 14.71 -5.12 -5.07
CA LEU A 248 13.86 -4.36 -5.98
C LEU A 248 12.56 -5.11 -6.27
N GLY A 249 12.64 -6.40 -6.59
CA GLY A 249 11.46 -7.24 -6.80
C GLY A 249 10.57 -7.32 -5.56
N LEU A 250 11.14 -7.51 -4.37
CA LEU A 250 10.39 -7.53 -3.11
C LEU A 250 9.74 -6.17 -2.78
N ASN A 251 10.31 -5.03 -3.20
CA ASN A 251 9.63 -3.74 -3.08
C ASN A 251 8.33 -3.70 -3.89
N ALA A 252 8.25 -4.36 -5.05
CA ALA A 252 7.01 -4.43 -5.81
C ALA A 252 5.87 -5.16 -5.06
N TYR A 253 6.20 -6.16 -4.23
CA TYR A 253 5.25 -6.83 -3.33
C TYR A 253 4.86 -5.99 -2.11
N ILE A 254 5.56 -4.89 -1.84
CA ILE A 254 5.15 -3.89 -0.85
C ILE A 254 4.32 -2.79 -1.53
N ASP A 255 4.86 -2.23 -2.62
CA ASP A 255 4.18 -1.19 -3.41
C ASP A 255 4.85 -1.03 -4.78
N PHE A 256 4.06 -1.12 -5.85
CA PHE A 256 4.57 -0.98 -7.23
C PHE A 256 5.14 0.42 -7.52
N GLN A 257 4.59 1.48 -6.92
CA GLN A 257 5.06 2.85 -7.14
C GLN A 257 6.46 3.03 -6.57
N ILE A 258 6.70 2.51 -5.36
CA ILE A 258 8.03 2.52 -4.74
C ILE A 258 9.03 1.77 -5.63
N ALA A 259 8.67 0.59 -6.14
CA ALA A 259 9.53 -0.15 -7.07
C ALA A 259 9.86 0.66 -8.33
N ALA A 260 8.89 1.35 -8.91
CA ALA A 260 9.11 2.24 -10.06
C ALA A 260 10.03 3.43 -9.72
N PHE A 261 9.90 4.04 -8.55
CA PHE A 261 10.83 5.09 -8.10
C PHE A 261 12.26 4.56 -7.97
N LEU A 262 12.42 3.32 -7.50
CA LEU A 262 13.72 2.68 -7.39
C LEU A 262 14.31 2.31 -8.75
N VAL A 263 13.49 1.99 -9.76
CA VAL A 263 13.95 1.83 -11.15
C VAL A 263 14.50 3.15 -11.70
N LEU A 264 13.78 4.27 -11.51
CA LEU A 264 14.26 5.60 -11.89
C LEU A 264 15.56 5.98 -11.14
N PHE A 265 15.61 5.70 -9.83
CA PHE A 265 16.81 5.90 -9.01
C PHE A 265 18.00 5.07 -9.53
N THR A 266 17.76 3.84 -9.98
CA THR A 266 18.78 2.96 -10.58
C THR A 266 19.31 3.56 -11.86
N GLY A 267 18.44 4.04 -12.75
CA GLY A 267 18.81 4.71 -13.97
C GLY A 267 19.68 5.95 -13.71
N LEU A 268 19.27 6.78 -12.74
CA LEU A 268 20.05 7.97 -12.33
C LEU A 268 21.42 7.59 -11.79
N TYR A 269 21.52 6.56 -10.91
CA TYR A 269 22.79 6.15 -10.34
C TYR A 269 23.70 5.49 -11.38
N ALA A 270 23.16 4.68 -12.29
CA ALA A 270 23.93 4.07 -13.39
C ALA A 270 24.46 5.13 -14.36
N ALA A 271 23.65 6.11 -14.72
CA ALA A 271 24.07 7.25 -15.54
C ALA A 271 25.18 8.06 -14.86
N TYR A 272 25.01 8.35 -13.57
CA TYR A 272 26.04 9.03 -12.77
C TYR A 272 27.35 8.26 -12.76
N GLN A 273 27.35 6.95 -12.54
CA GLN A 273 28.55 6.11 -12.56
C GLN A 273 29.20 6.07 -13.95
N ALA A 274 28.40 5.99 -15.02
CA ALA A 274 28.92 6.00 -16.39
C ALA A 274 29.64 7.32 -16.72
N ILE A 275 29.07 8.46 -16.30
CA ILE A 275 29.69 9.79 -16.47
C ILE A 275 30.99 9.90 -15.66
N GLU A 276 30.99 9.44 -14.40
CA GLU A 276 32.22 9.41 -13.57
C GLU A 276 33.33 8.62 -14.23
N LEU A 277 33.01 7.42 -14.71
CA LEU A 277 33.97 6.57 -15.39
C LEU A 277 34.50 7.23 -16.70
N ALA A 278 33.62 7.84 -17.48
CA ALA A 278 34.00 8.54 -18.71
C ALA A 278 34.92 9.73 -18.44
N VAL A 279 34.61 10.55 -17.42
CA VAL A 279 35.43 11.72 -17.05
C VAL A 279 36.77 11.30 -16.46
N THR A 280 36.83 10.24 -15.66
CA THR A 280 38.08 9.75 -15.06
C THR A 280 38.96 8.99 -16.04
N ALA A 281 38.38 8.44 -17.11
CA ALA A 281 39.12 7.77 -18.20
C ALA A 281 39.67 8.73 -19.26
N ALA A 282 39.31 10.02 -19.25
CA ALA A 282 39.87 11.02 -20.16
C ALA A 282 41.37 11.22 -19.87
N PRO A 283 42.27 11.13 -20.87
CA PRO A 283 43.70 11.19 -20.65
C PRO A 283 44.11 12.59 -20.15
N SER A 284 44.65 12.64 -18.93
CA SER A 284 45.22 13.85 -18.32
C SER A 284 46.70 14.08 -18.67
N GLN A 285 47.28 13.35 -19.66
CA GLN A 285 48.68 13.53 -20.13
C GLN A 285 48.77 13.40 -21.64
N PRO A 286 49.74 14.13 -22.27
CA PRO A 286 49.97 14.04 -23.70
C PRO A 286 50.48 12.66 -24.14
N ALA A 287 50.15 12.30 -25.37
CA ALA A 287 50.25 10.99 -26.02
C ALA A 287 51.69 10.40 -26.17
N SER A 288 52.40 10.19 -25.07
CA SER A 288 53.72 9.53 -25.14
C SER A 288 53.87 8.23 -24.34
N ALA A 289 52.78 7.67 -23.79
CA ALA A 289 52.88 6.46 -22.99
C ALA A 289 51.79 5.41 -23.36
N ARG A 290 52.21 4.39 -24.11
CA ARG A 290 51.70 3.04 -24.39
C ARG A 290 50.40 2.90 -25.17
N PRO A 291 50.37 2.27 -26.34
CA PRO A 291 49.18 1.81 -27.02
C PRO A 291 48.55 0.64 -26.25
N GLY A 292 47.45 0.88 -25.56
CA GLY A 292 46.73 -0.16 -24.79
C GLY A 292 45.64 0.34 -23.85
N SER A 293 45.61 1.66 -23.54
CA SER A 293 44.70 2.19 -22.51
C SER A 293 43.31 2.66 -22.99
N VAL A 294 43.05 2.67 -24.29
CA VAL A 294 41.75 3.11 -24.86
C VAL A 294 40.61 2.13 -24.59
N GLY A 295 40.91 0.89 -24.15
CA GLY A 295 39.90 -0.15 -23.84
C GLY A 295 39.25 -0.05 -22.45
N GLY A 296 39.90 0.57 -21.47
CA GLY A 296 39.49 0.51 -20.07
C GLY A 296 38.16 1.19 -19.78
N GLY A 297 37.90 2.37 -20.36
CA GLY A 297 36.64 3.09 -20.17
C GLY A 297 35.44 2.38 -20.78
N LYS A 298 35.57 1.84 -21.99
CA LYS A 298 34.51 1.07 -22.65
C LYS A 298 34.17 -0.21 -21.85
N LEU A 299 35.20 -0.92 -21.36
CA LEU A 299 35.02 -2.13 -20.57
C LEU A 299 34.28 -1.86 -19.25
N ALA A 300 34.57 -0.74 -18.58
CA ALA A 300 33.90 -0.33 -17.35
C ALA A 300 32.43 0.04 -17.58
N VAL A 301 32.12 0.73 -18.68
CA VAL A 301 30.71 1.03 -19.05
C VAL A 301 29.95 -0.26 -19.35
N VAL A 302 30.53 -1.19 -20.10
CA VAL A 302 29.92 -2.52 -20.38
C VAL A 302 29.69 -3.29 -19.09
N ALA A 303 30.62 -3.25 -18.14
CA ALA A 303 30.46 -3.90 -16.83
C ALA A 303 29.33 -3.26 -15.99
N ALA A 304 29.20 -1.93 -16.02
CA ALA A 304 28.10 -1.23 -15.35
C ALA A 304 26.73 -1.58 -15.96
N VAL A 305 26.65 -1.59 -17.30
CA VAL A 305 25.43 -1.96 -18.05
C VAL A 305 25.06 -3.43 -17.78
N SER A 306 26.01 -4.35 -17.82
CA SER A 306 25.75 -5.78 -17.55
C SER A 306 25.31 -6.01 -16.09
N THR A 307 25.85 -5.24 -15.14
CA THR A 307 25.43 -5.29 -13.73
C THR A 307 24.00 -4.76 -13.56
N ALA A 308 23.66 -3.64 -14.21
CA ALA A 308 22.31 -3.10 -14.20
C ALA A 308 21.30 -4.06 -14.87
N ALA A 309 21.66 -4.68 -15.97
CA ALA A 309 20.85 -5.72 -16.64
C ALA A 309 20.61 -6.93 -15.74
N MET A 310 21.63 -7.37 -14.99
CA MET A 310 21.48 -8.45 -14.01
C MET A 310 20.48 -8.09 -12.90
N ILE A 311 20.54 -6.86 -12.36
CA ILE A 311 19.59 -6.38 -11.37
C ILE A 311 18.17 -6.42 -11.95
N ALA A 312 17.98 -5.93 -13.17
CA ALA A 312 16.70 -5.91 -13.86
C ALA A 312 16.15 -7.33 -14.09
N LEU A 313 16.99 -8.26 -14.58
CA LEU A 313 16.58 -9.66 -14.84
C LEU A 313 16.18 -10.38 -13.54
N VAL A 314 16.96 -10.24 -12.47
CA VAL A 314 16.62 -10.85 -11.18
C VAL A 314 15.35 -10.23 -10.61
N SER A 315 15.19 -8.91 -10.68
CA SER A 315 13.97 -8.24 -10.25
C SER A 315 12.75 -8.71 -11.03
N LEU A 316 12.86 -8.81 -12.36
CA LEU A 316 11.80 -9.32 -13.22
C LEU A 316 11.43 -10.76 -12.87
N ALA A 317 12.41 -11.63 -12.63
CA ALA A 317 12.16 -13.01 -12.20
C ALA A 317 11.39 -13.08 -10.87
N VAL A 318 11.73 -12.21 -9.90
CA VAL A 318 11.01 -12.12 -8.62
C VAL A 318 9.59 -11.61 -8.79
N VAL A 319 9.36 -10.63 -9.66
CA VAL A 319 8.05 -9.99 -9.86
C VAL A 319 7.18 -10.76 -10.87
N ALA A 320 7.76 -11.65 -11.69
CA ALA A 320 7.06 -12.36 -12.78
C ALA A 320 5.74 -13.04 -12.35
N PRO A 321 5.63 -13.73 -11.19
CA PRO A 321 4.36 -14.31 -10.75
C PRO A 321 3.26 -13.26 -10.55
N LEU A 322 3.61 -12.12 -9.98
CA LEU A 322 2.69 -11.02 -9.73
C LEU A 322 2.25 -10.36 -11.04
N LEU A 323 3.19 -10.13 -11.97
CA LEU A 323 2.89 -9.62 -13.31
C LEU A 323 2.03 -10.57 -14.12
N GLY A 324 2.24 -11.89 -13.99
CA GLY A 324 1.40 -12.90 -14.64
C GLY A 324 -0.05 -12.88 -14.14
N MET A 325 -0.26 -12.70 -12.83
CA MET A 325 -1.60 -12.55 -12.26
C MET A 325 -2.27 -11.25 -12.73
N LEU A 326 -1.52 -10.14 -12.75
CA LEU A 326 -2.01 -8.86 -13.28
C LEU A 326 -2.39 -8.95 -14.77
N ALA A 327 -1.55 -9.58 -15.59
CA ALA A 327 -1.82 -9.75 -17.02
C ALA A 327 -3.09 -10.58 -17.26
N LYS A 328 -3.29 -11.65 -16.45
CA LYS A 328 -4.50 -12.46 -16.51
C LYS A 328 -5.74 -11.66 -16.13
N ASP A 329 -5.65 -10.84 -15.08
CA ASP A 329 -6.74 -10.02 -14.60
C ASP A 329 -7.10 -8.91 -15.63
N PHE A 330 -6.08 -8.28 -16.24
CA PHE A 330 -6.29 -7.30 -17.31
C PHE A 330 -6.93 -7.90 -18.56
N ALA A 331 -6.53 -9.11 -18.94
CA ALA A 331 -7.14 -9.80 -20.08
C ALA A 331 -8.61 -10.13 -19.84
N ALA A 332 -8.97 -10.46 -18.60
CA ALA A 332 -10.35 -10.76 -18.21
C ALA A 332 -11.26 -9.50 -18.24
N GLU A 333 -10.71 -8.33 -17.92
CA GLU A 333 -11.45 -7.06 -17.85
C GLU A 333 -11.42 -6.24 -19.16
N GLY A 334 -10.92 -6.78 -20.26
CA GLY A 334 -10.95 -6.15 -21.58
C GLY A 334 -10.07 -4.91 -21.75
N GLY A 335 -8.95 -4.80 -21.03
CA GLY A 335 -7.96 -3.71 -21.20
C GLY A 335 -8.32 -2.37 -20.55
N ASN A 336 -9.54 -2.15 -20.12
CA ASN A 336 -9.98 -0.92 -19.42
C ASN A 336 -9.62 -0.90 -17.93
N TYR A 337 -8.90 -1.89 -17.46
CA TYR A 337 -8.55 -2.06 -16.05
C TYR A 337 -7.64 -0.96 -15.50
N ILE A 338 -6.78 -0.40 -16.35
CA ILE A 338 -5.88 0.67 -15.94
C ILE A 338 -6.40 1.98 -16.48
N ARG A 339 -7.19 2.69 -15.66
CA ARG A 339 -7.61 4.04 -15.99
C ARG A 339 -6.38 4.96 -15.99
N VAL A 340 -6.06 5.54 -17.13
CA VAL A 340 -5.12 6.65 -17.24
C VAL A 340 -5.82 7.89 -16.71
N PHE A 341 -5.25 8.48 -15.67
CA PHE A 341 -5.78 9.71 -15.10
C PHE A 341 -5.33 10.91 -15.93
N PRO A 342 -6.20 11.91 -16.15
CA PRO A 342 -5.78 13.13 -16.83
C PRO A 342 -4.69 13.84 -16.03
N ILE A 343 -3.83 14.60 -16.73
CA ILE A 343 -2.70 15.31 -16.13
C ILE A 343 -3.15 16.29 -15.03
N SER A 344 -4.37 16.85 -15.14
CA SER A 344 -4.97 17.69 -14.10
C SER A 344 -5.08 16.99 -12.74
N TYR A 345 -5.39 15.69 -12.74
CA TYR A 345 -5.42 14.89 -11.51
C TYR A 345 -4.05 14.84 -10.80
N SER A 346 -2.98 14.73 -11.60
CA SER A 346 -1.61 14.76 -11.08
C SER A 346 -1.21 16.15 -10.61
N ALA A 347 -1.67 17.23 -11.31
CA ALA A 347 -1.41 18.61 -10.90
C ALA A 347 -2.01 18.93 -9.52
N GLU A 348 -3.24 18.50 -9.26
CA GLU A 348 -3.89 18.64 -7.94
C GLU A 348 -3.18 17.89 -6.81
N ARG A 349 -2.38 16.88 -7.14
CA ARG A 349 -1.64 16.01 -6.20
C ARG A 349 -0.14 16.22 -6.29
N SER A 350 0.25 17.46 -6.53
CA SER A 350 1.63 17.93 -6.65
C SER A 350 1.97 18.86 -5.49
N TYR A 351 3.25 18.91 -5.11
CA TYR A 351 3.69 19.86 -4.09
C TYR A 351 3.84 21.27 -4.66
N ASP A 352 3.52 22.24 -3.83
CA ASP A 352 4.04 23.62 -3.99
C ASP A 352 5.52 23.63 -3.57
N LEU A 353 6.34 24.46 -4.23
CA LEU A 353 7.78 24.57 -3.90
C LEU A 353 8.01 24.88 -2.41
N LEU A 354 7.15 25.68 -1.81
CA LEU A 354 7.24 26.06 -0.40
C LEU A 354 6.82 24.93 0.54
N SER A 355 6.09 23.92 0.06
CA SER A 355 5.67 22.77 0.86
C SER A 355 6.84 22.07 1.55
N PHE A 356 8.02 22.07 0.93
CA PHE A 356 9.23 21.51 1.54
C PHE A 356 9.74 22.27 2.76
N CYS A 357 9.39 23.56 2.88
CA CYS A 357 9.80 24.45 3.96
C CYS A 357 8.69 24.76 4.96
N VAL A 358 7.43 24.39 4.67
CA VAL A 358 6.29 24.68 5.56
C VAL A 358 6.03 23.49 6.47
N PRO A 359 6.15 23.66 7.80
CA PRO A 359 5.85 22.61 8.75
C PRO A 359 4.42 22.09 8.62
N ASN A 360 4.25 20.81 8.92
CA ASN A 360 2.94 20.17 8.93
C ASN A 360 2.04 20.78 10.00
N ALA A 361 0.74 20.92 9.71
CA ALA A 361 -0.27 21.39 10.66
C ALA A 361 -0.38 20.53 11.95
N ARG A 362 0.13 19.28 11.92
CA ARG A 362 0.20 18.38 13.08
C ARG A 362 1.50 18.45 13.86
N SER A 363 2.44 19.32 13.47
CA SER A 363 3.70 19.48 14.20
C SER A 363 3.45 19.93 15.62
N THR A 364 4.07 19.26 16.60
CA THR A 364 3.92 19.62 18.03
C THR A 364 4.43 21.02 18.34
N PHE A 365 5.50 21.47 17.67
CA PHE A 365 6.15 22.75 17.94
C PHE A 365 5.70 23.88 17.03
N PHE A 366 5.00 23.56 15.95
CA PHE A 366 4.48 24.53 15.00
C PHE A 366 2.97 24.32 14.77
N PRO A 367 2.15 24.17 15.84
CA PRO A 367 0.72 23.93 15.69
C PRO A 367 0.06 25.14 15.05
N GLY A 368 -0.55 24.94 13.90
CA GLY A 368 -1.32 26.00 13.26
C GLY A 368 -0.49 27.18 12.81
N THR A 369 0.78 26.97 12.43
CA THR A 369 1.60 28.05 11.89
C THR A 369 0.82 28.82 10.85
N PRO A 370 0.78 30.16 10.97
CA PRO A 370 -0.04 31.02 10.14
C PRO A 370 0.48 31.20 8.71
N LEU A 371 1.41 30.41 8.27
CA LEU A 371 1.65 30.16 6.84
C LEU A 371 0.47 29.33 6.28
N LYS A 372 -0.75 29.75 6.59
CA LYS A 372 -1.91 29.62 5.70
C LYS A 372 -1.61 30.46 4.45
N ILE A 373 -0.54 30.09 3.78
CA ILE A 373 -0.32 30.53 2.43
C ILE A 373 -1.41 29.81 1.65
N ALA A 374 -2.41 30.57 1.22
CA ALA A 374 -3.54 30.01 0.50
C ALA A 374 -3.00 29.08 -0.62
N GLY A 375 -3.40 27.81 -0.60
CA GLY A 375 -2.97 26.82 -1.56
C GLY A 375 -1.70 26.02 -1.23
N VAL A 376 -0.92 26.37 -0.19
CA VAL A 376 0.21 25.56 0.27
C VAL A 376 -0.23 24.73 1.47
N ASN A 377 -0.32 23.42 1.32
CA ASN A 377 -0.76 22.47 2.37
C ASN A 377 -2.14 22.80 2.98
N ALA A 378 -2.98 23.56 2.28
CA ALA A 378 -4.32 23.92 2.69
C ALA A 378 -5.35 23.44 1.66
N PRO A 379 -6.58 23.06 2.08
CA PRO A 379 -7.63 22.68 1.14
C PRO A 379 -7.96 23.84 0.22
N ALA A 380 -8.13 23.54 -1.06
CA ALA A 380 -8.56 24.52 -2.05
C ALA A 380 -9.97 25.06 -1.76
N LYS A 381 -10.77 24.32 -0.97
CA LYS A 381 -12.15 24.72 -0.60
C LYS A 381 -12.42 24.43 0.89
N PRO A 382 -13.23 25.27 1.58
CA PRO A 382 -13.72 24.96 2.91
C PRO A 382 -14.50 23.61 2.88
N GLY A 383 -14.10 22.67 3.73
CA GLY A 383 -14.71 21.34 3.81
C GLY A 383 -14.01 20.28 2.96
N ASP A 384 -13.00 20.62 2.15
CA ASP A 384 -12.17 19.65 1.46
C ASP A 384 -11.16 19.03 2.43
N GLU A 385 -11.40 17.77 2.79
CA GLU A 385 -10.51 17.00 3.67
C GLU A 385 -9.22 16.55 2.97
N SER A 386 -9.08 16.78 1.65
CA SER A 386 -7.90 16.39 0.88
C SER A 386 -6.60 16.99 1.41
N ALA A 387 -6.65 18.20 2.00
CA ALA A 387 -5.49 18.83 2.65
C ALA A 387 -5.06 18.13 3.96
N ARG A 388 -5.93 17.30 4.54
CA ARG A 388 -5.57 16.44 5.67
C ARG A 388 -4.95 15.12 5.19
N SER A 389 -4.95 14.89 3.86
CA SER A 389 -4.35 13.69 3.27
C SER A 389 -2.89 13.57 3.69
N PRO A 390 -2.45 12.37 4.05
CA PRO A 390 -1.05 12.07 4.34
C PRO A 390 -0.07 12.48 3.22
N ASP A 391 -0.52 12.50 1.98
CA ASP A 391 0.28 12.88 0.82
C ASP A 391 0.75 14.36 0.87
N HIS A 392 0.01 15.26 1.53
CA HIS A 392 0.33 16.70 1.60
C HIS A 392 1.42 17.08 2.64
N GLN A 393 2.14 16.12 3.18
CA GLN A 393 3.14 16.34 4.23
C GLN A 393 4.56 16.38 3.64
N ALA A 394 4.90 17.47 2.94
CA ALA A 394 6.19 17.60 2.26
C ALA A 394 7.34 18.11 3.14
N PHE A 395 7.07 18.62 4.33
CA PHE A 395 8.08 19.26 5.17
C PHE A 395 9.31 18.36 5.39
N VAL A 396 10.48 18.86 5.00
CA VAL A 396 11.73 18.08 5.05
C VAL A 396 12.55 18.34 6.31
N GLY A 397 12.21 19.37 7.09
CA GLY A 397 12.95 19.81 8.27
C GLY A 397 14.02 20.86 7.96
N TYR A 398 14.03 21.93 8.72
CA TYR A 398 15.01 23.03 8.54
C TYR A 398 16.43 22.56 8.86
N LEU A 399 16.60 21.76 9.92
CA LEU A 399 17.92 21.23 10.28
C LEU A 399 18.44 20.23 9.24
N ALA A 400 17.59 19.35 8.71
CA ALA A 400 17.97 18.43 7.66
C ALA A 400 18.36 19.20 6.38
N LEU A 401 17.61 20.23 6.01
CA LEU A 401 17.89 21.07 4.85
C LEU A 401 19.20 21.87 5.01
N ALA A 402 19.42 22.47 6.19
CA ALA A 402 20.66 23.20 6.50
C ALA A 402 21.89 22.27 6.45
N LEU A 403 21.79 21.08 7.00
CA LEU A 403 22.85 20.08 6.92
C LEU A 403 23.10 19.63 5.48
N ALA A 404 22.06 19.41 4.70
CA ALA A 404 22.19 19.05 3.28
C ALA A 404 22.87 20.16 2.47
N ALA A 405 22.46 21.41 2.67
CA ALA A 405 23.11 22.58 2.05
C ALA A 405 24.60 22.67 2.45
N TYR A 406 24.92 22.51 3.73
CA TYR A 406 26.30 22.48 4.21
C TYR A 406 27.12 21.37 3.52
N ALA A 407 26.60 20.14 3.46
CA ALA A 407 27.29 19.02 2.81
C ALA A 407 27.52 19.31 1.31
N THR A 408 26.54 19.85 0.63
CA THR A 408 26.61 20.19 -0.79
C THR A 408 27.73 21.20 -1.06
N VAL A 409 27.81 22.27 -0.25
CA VAL A 409 28.83 23.29 -0.41
C VAL A 409 30.24 22.78 -0.04
N ARG A 410 30.34 22.03 1.08
CA ARG A 410 31.63 21.66 1.66
C ARG A 410 32.21 20.34 1.16
N GLN A 411 31.33 19.42 0.73
CA GLN A 411 31.69 18.06 0.34
C GLN A 411 31.17 17.68 -1.06
N TRP A 412 31.16 18.64 -2.00
CA TRP A 412 30.58 18.49 -3.34
C TRP A 412 30.89 17.14 -4.00
N LYS A 413 32.17 16.73 -3.99
CA LYS A 413 32.57 15.45 -4.63
C LYS A 413 31.84 14.22 -4.13
N ARG A 414 31.33 14.23 -2.90
CA ARG A 414 30.56 13.12 -2.28
C ARG A 414 29.07 13.41 -2.26
N ALA A 415 28.71 14.68 -2.14
CA ALA A 415 27.35 15.15 -2.03
C ALA A 415 26.62 15.19 -3.38
N ARG A 416 27.34 15.39 -4.49
CA ARG A 416 26.76 15.71 -5.80
C ARG A 416 25.71 14.70 -6.29
N PHE A 417 25.96 13.39 -6.17
CA PHE A 417 24.97 12.40 -6.56
C PHE A 417 23.66 12.57 -5.75
N TRP A 418 23.77 12.68 -4.44
CA TRP A 418 22.62 12.83 -3.54
C TRP A 418 21.92 14.18 -3.73
N PHE A 419 22.68 15.23 -4.05
CA PHE A 419 22.11 16.52 -4.42
C PHE A 419 21.30 16.42 -5.72
N PHE A 420 21.85 15.81 -6.77
CA PHE A 420 21.11 15.60 -8.02
C PHE A 420 19.90 14.68 -7.85
N ALA A 421 20.01 13.63 -7.02
CA ALA A 421 18.88 12.77 -6.71
C ALA A 421 17.78 13.56 -5.98
N ALA A 422 18.12 14.33 -4.94
CA ALA A 422 17.14 15.17 -4.23
C ALA A 422 16.47 16.19 -5.16
N THR A 423 17.25 16.83 -6.04
CA THR A 423 16.74 17.84 -6.98
C THR A 423 15.81 17.21 -8.02
N LEU A 424 16.23 16.13 -8.70
CA LEU A 424 15.45 15.49 -9.75
C LEU A 424 14.14 14.93 -9.22
N PHE A 425 14.20 14.17 -8.10
CA PHE A 425 12.98 13.62 -7.50
C PHE A 425 12.14 14.70 -6.83
N GLY A 426 12.73 15.80 -6.36
CA GLY A 426 12.02 16.99 -5.93
C GLY A 426 11.24 17.64 -7.07
N LEU A 427 11.87 17.80 -8.25
CA LEU A 427 11.19 18.30 -9.46
C LEU A 427 10.04 17.37 -9.91
N PHE A 428 10.19 16.05 -9.78
CA PHE A 428 9.09 15.11 -10.04
C PHE A 428 7.97 15.29 -9.01
N ALA A 429 8.28 15.52 -7.74
CA ALA A 429 7.30 15.72 -6.68
C ALA A 429 6.50 17.03 -6.81
N LEU A 430 7.07 18.04 -7.49
CA LEU A 430 6.40 19.29 -7.84
C LEU A 430 5.38 19.11 -8.99
N GLY A 431 5.35 17.94 -9.65
CA GLY A 431 4.35 17.59 -10.64
C GLY A 431 4.58 18.17 -12.04
N PRO A 432 3.49 18.36 -12.83
CA PRO A 432 3.59 18.76 -14.23
C PRO A 432 3.99 20.23 -14.43
N SER A 433 3.63 21.12 -13.51
CA SER A 433 3.90 22.55 -13.55
C SER A 433 4.35 23.05 -12.18
N LEU A 434 5.12 24.14 -12.18
CA LEU A 434 5.64 24.74 -10.95
C LEU A 434 4.58 25.56 -10.22
N HIS A 435 4.30 25.17 -8.97
CA HIS A 435 3.42 25.89 -8.06
C HIS A 435 4.25 26.62 -7.00
N ILE A 436 3.97 27.92 -6.80
CA ILE A 436 4.54 28.73 -5.72
C ILE A 436 3.44 29.58 -5.09
N PHE A 437 3.33 29.56 -3.77
CA PHE A 437 2.26 30.22 -3.00
C PHE A 437 0.84 29.79 -3.45
N GLY A 438 0.67 28.52 -3.84
CA GLY A 438 -0.59 27.98 -4.33
C GLY A 438 -0.99 28.46 -5.74
N ARG A 439 -0.09 29.17 -6.44
CA ARG A 439 -0.31 29.61 -7.82
C ARG A 439 0.47 28.76 -8.80
N ASP A 440 -0.19 28.26 -9.81
CA ASP A 440 0.47 27.63 -10.95
C ASP A 440 1.13 28.70 -11.82
N LEU A 441 2.44 28.61 -11.99
CA LEU A 441 3.21 29.52 -12.84
C LEU A 441 3.25 29.07 -14.31
N ASN A 442 2.61 27.95 -14.63
CA ASN A 442 2.64 27.33 -15.98
C ASN A 442 4.06 27.05 -16.53
N ILE A 443 5.04 26.88 -15.61
CA ILE A 443 6.39 26.47 -15.98
C ILE A 443 6.41 24.95 -16.03
N PRO A 444 6.62 24.33 -17.21
CA PRO A 444 6.62 22.87 -17.34
C PRO A 444 7.78 22.24 -16.59
N LEU A 445 7.51 21.14 -15.91
CA LEU A 445 8.49 20.37 -15.13
C LEU A 445 8.72 18.97 -15.73
N PRO A 446 9.86 18.32 -15.40
CA PRO A 446 10.23 17.02 -15.97
C PRO A 446 9.22 15.89 -15.74
N TYR A 447 8.31 16.03 -14.80
CA TYR A 447 7.23 15.06 -14.59
C TYR A 447 6.33 14.89 -15.83
N LEU A 448 6.15 15.93 -16.65
CA LEU A 448 5.41 15.82 -17.92
C LEU A 448 5.98 14.72 -18.82
N ALA A 449 7.32 14.64 -18.93
CA ALA A 449 7.96 13.59 -19.73
C ALA A 449 7.74 12.18 -19.13
N LEU A 450 7.66 12.06 -17.82
CA LEU A 450 7.32 10.77 -17.17
C LEU A 450 5.86 10.37 -17.42
N HIS A 451 4.94 11.31 -17.51
CA HIS A 451 3.53 11.05 -17.74
C HIS A 451 3.26 10.48 -19.16
N GLU A 452 4.14 10.77 -20.12
CA GLU A 452 4.05 10.23 -21.48
C GLU A 452 4.59 8.77 -21.59
N ILE A 453 5.27 8.28 -20.56
CA ILE A 453 5.82 6.92 -20.57
C ILE A 453 4.72 5.93 -20.15
N PRO A 454 4.33 4.96 -21.00
CA PRO A 454 3.39 3.90 -20.63
C PRO A 454 3.83 3.21 -19.33
N ILE A 455 2.88 2.81 -18.50
CA ILE A 455 3.09 2.26 -17.16
C ILE A 455 3.48 3.33 -16.13
N VAL A 456 4.41 4.24 -16.42
CA VAL A 456 4.82 5.32 -15.50
C VAL A 456 3.69 6.34 -15.32
N ASN A 457 2.88 6.59 -16.36
CA ASN A 457 1.69 7.45 -16.31
C ASN A 457 0.61 7.01 -15.30
N HIS A 458 0.70 5.77 -14.81
CA HIS A 458 -0.15 5.28 -13.72
C HIS A 458 0.30 5.74 -12.33
N ILE A 459 1.50 6.35 -12.21
CA ILE A 459 1.99 7.00 -10.99
C ILE A 459 1.36 8.39 -10.93
N ARG A 460 0.09 8.43 -10.59
CA ARG A 460 -0.78 9.60 -10.66
C ARG A 460 -0.60 10.64 -9.54
N ILE A 461 0.25 10.36 -8.54
CA ILE A 461 0.46 11.22 -7.37
C ILE A 461 1.94 11.60 -7.28
N PRO A 462 2.34 12.72 -7.89
CA PRO A 462 3.72 13.21 -7.93
C PRO A 462 4.35 13.41 -6.54
N MET A 463 3.58 13.86 -5.56
CA MET A 463 4.04 14.10 -4.17
C MET A 463 4.82 12.92 -3.59
N ARG A 464 4.52 11.69 -4.01
CA ARG A 464 5.12 10.45 -3.48
C ARG A 464 6.60 10.27 -3.85
N TYR A 465 7.09 10.97 -4.88
CA TYR A 465 8.52 11.02 -5.19
C TYR A 465 9.35 11.63 -4.05
N GLY A 466 8.74 12.39 -3.15
CA GLY A 466 9.33 12.94 -1.93
C GLY A 466 10.02 11.89 -1.03
N ILE A 467 9.65 10.60 -1.12
CA ILE A 467 10.32 9.51 -0.39
C ILE A 467 11.80 9.45 -0.76
N ILE A 468 12.15 9.56 -2.03
CA ILE A 468 13.55 9.52 -2.50
C ILE A 468 14.28 10.82 -2.14
N VAL A 469 13.57 11.96 -2.14
CA VAL A 469 14.13 13.24 -1.66
C VAL A 469 14.59 13.08 -0.21
N MET A 470 13.74 12.52 0.67
CA MET A 470 14.08 12.33 2.08
C MET A 470 15.26 11.37 2.29
N LEU A 471 15.36 10.29 1.50
CA LEU A 471 16.53 9.40 1.54
C LEU A 471 17.82 10.16 1.17
N ALA A 472 17.76 10.97 0.12
CA ALA A 472 18.92 11.77 -0.32
C ALA A 472 19.33 12.82 0.72
N LEU A 473 18.37 13.53 1.32
CA LEU A 473 18.63 14.49 2.39
C LEU A 473 19.23 13.83 3.63
N ALA A 474 18.79 12.61 3.98
CA ALA A 474 19.33 11.85 5.09
C ALA A 474 20.83 11.54 4.90
N ILE A 475 21.24 11.17 3.69
CA ILE A 475 22.64 10.90 3.39
C ILE A 475 23.46 12.22 3.35
N LEU A 476 22.90 13.29 2.80
CA LEU A 476 23.55 14.62 2.82
C LEU A 476 23.75 15.11 4.26
N ALA A 477 22.75 14.91 5.14
CA ALA A 477 22.88 15.24 6.57
C ALA A 477 24.00 14.44 7.25
N ALA A 478 24.12 13.13 6.94
CA ALA A 478 25.21 12.31 7.45
C ALA A 478 26.59 12.81 6.98
N LEU A 479 26.73 13.20 5.71
CA LEU A 479 27.97 13.78 5.17
C LEU A 479 28.33 15.09 5.90
N ALA A 480 27.35 15.94 6.18
CA ALA A 480 27.54 17.18 6.94
C ALA A 480 28.07 16.90 8.34
N ILE A 481 27.39 16.05 9.08
CA ILE A 481 27.76 15.70 10.45
C ILE A 481 29.15 15.06 10.52
N TYR A 482 29.46 14.18 9.59
CA TYR A 482 30.78 13.57 9.48
C TYR A 482 31.89 14.64 9.29
N ASP A 483 31.71 15.62 8.39
CA ASP A 483 32.68 16.71 8.19
C ASP A 483 32.80 17.62 9.41
N LEU A 484 31.68 18.00 10.01
CA LEU A 484 31.66 18.80 11.24
C LEU A 484 32.41 18.11 12.37
N GLN A 485 32.15 16.82 12.59
CA GLN A 485 32.87 16.05 13.61
C GLN A 485 34.40 16.01 13.36
N LYS A 486 34.80 15.80 12.11
CA LYS A 486 36.21 15.80 11.71
C LYS A 486 36.86 17.16 11.97
N ARG A 487 36.20 18.27 11.64
CA ARG A 487 36.73 19.63 11.86
C ARG A 487 36.87 19.98 13.34
N ILE A 488 35.86 19.60 14.14
CA ILE A 488 35.90 19.80 15.60
C ILE A 488 37.10 19.09 16.24
N THR A 489 37.49 17.91 15.73
CA THR A 489 38.64 17.18 16.26
C THR A 489 39.99 17.80 15.83
N HIS A 490 40.02 18.54 14.73
CA HIS A 490 41.28 19.08 14.18
C HIS A 490 41.54 20.58 14.50
N HIS A 491 40.50 21.38 14.76
CA HIS A 491 40.62 22.85 14.83
C HIS A 491 40.15 23.47 16.17
N ALA A 492 40.18 22.75 17.27
CA ALA A 492 39.61 23.17 18.57
C ALA A 492 40.43 24.26 19.30
N SER A 493 40.81 25.36 18.64
CA SER A 493 41.64 26.39 19.28
C SER A 493 40.90 27.64 19.80
N ARG A 494 39.62 27.86 19.50
CA ARG A 494 38.89 29.09 19.87
C ARG A 494 37.57 28.89 20.65
N ILE A 495 36.93 27.72 20.57
CA ILE A 495 35.74 27.39 21.35
C ILE A 495 36.03 26.13 22.15
N PRO A 496 35.60 26.05 23.41
CA PRO A 496 35.80 24.86 24.20
C PRO A 496 35.24 23.61 23.46
N LEU A 497 36.10 22.65 23.21
CA LEU A 497 35.81 21.41 22.42
C LEU A 497 34.55 20.68 22.93
N TYR A 498 34.28 20.77 24.24
CA TYR A 498 33.10 20.13 24.85
C TYR A 498 31.78 20.81 24.42
N VAL A 499 31.75 22.15 24.24
CA VAL A 499 30.54 22.88 23.80
C VAL A 499 30.15 22.45 22.39
N LEU A 500 31.12 22.37 21.49
CA LEU A 500 30.88 21.99 20.10
C LEU A 500 30.46 20.50 19.99
N ARG A 501 31.04 19.63 20.81
CA ARG A 501 30.62 18.22 20.93
C ARG A 501 29.22 18.07 21.51
N PHE A 502 28.89 18.90 22.51
CA PHE A 502 27.55 18.91 23.11
C PHE A 502 26.49 19.38 22.11
N ALA A 503 26.79 20.47 21.33
CA ALA A 503 25.90 20.94 20.26
C ALA A 503 25.63 19.85 19.22
N LEU A 504 26.66 19.10 18.78
CA LEU A 504 26.47 17.97 17.87
C LEU A 504 25.68 16.81 18.51
N PHE A 505 25.83 16.59 19.79
CA PHE A 505 25.04 15.57 20.52
C PHE A 505 23.57 15.95 20.63
N LEU A 506 23.24 17.23 20.73
CA LEU A 506 21.85 17.71 20.78
C LEU A 506 21.16 17.67 19.41
N LEU A 507 21.89 17.67 18.31
CA LEU A 507 21.36 17.76 16.97
C LEU A 507 20.33 16.67 16.62
N PRO A 508 20.52 15.37 16.93
CA PRO A 508 19.51 14.33 16.72
C PRO A 508 18.20 14.63 17.47
N PHE A 509 18.29 15.14 18.69
CA PHE A 509 17.11 15.50 19.50
C PHE A 509 16.37 16.68 18.92
N LEU A 510 17.09 17.69 18.42
CA LEU A 510 16.48 18.84 17.76
C LEU A 510 15.78 18.45 16.45
N ILE A 511 16.36 17.53 15.66
CA ILE A 511 15.71 17.00 14.46
C ILE A 511 14.44 16.23 14.83
N LEU A 512 14.48 15.39 15.86
CA LEU A 512 13.29 14.66 16.32
C LEU A 512 12.22 15.58 16.86
N LEU A 513 12.58 16.64 17.58
CA LEU A 513 11.66 17.67 18.03
C LEU A 513 10.98 18.37 16.84
N GLU A 514 11.77 18.74 15.82
CA GLU A 514 11.24 19.35 14.59
C GLU A 514 10.25 18.44 13.86
N TYR A 515 10.48 17.12 13.90
CA TYR A 515 9.66 16.10 13.24
C TYR A 515 8.47 15.62 14.09
N ALA A 516 8.44 15.96 15.37
CA ALA A 516 7.44 15.47 16.30
C ALA A 516 6.02 15.95 15.94
N ALA A 517 5.09 15.00 15.90
CA ALA A 517 3.65 15.24 15.83
C ALA A 517 2.98 14.49 16.99
N LEU A 518 3.22 15.00 18.22
CA LEU A 518 2.76 14.35 19.45
C LEU A 518 1.60 15.12 20.10
N PRO A 519 0.58 14.45 20.61
CA PRO A 519 0.39 12.98 20.54
C PRO A 519 0.17 12.53 19.09
N TYR A 520 0.78 11.40 18.72
CA TYR A 520 0.59 10.83 17.38
C TYR A 520 -0.87 10.39 17.24
N PRO A 521 -1.53 10.73 16.12
CA PRO A 521 -2.92 10.33 15.92
C PRO A 521 -3.10 8.83 15.95
N ILE A 522 -4.05 8.35 16.73
CA ILE A 522 -4.46 6.95 16.76
C ILE A 522 -5.96 6.86 16.56
N GLN A 523 -6.40 5.90 15.78
CA GLN A 523 -7.80 5.53 15.61
C GLN A 523 -8.11 4.35 16.53
N ARG A 524 -8.99 4.54 17.51
CA ARG A 524 -9.49 3.41 18.30
C ARG A 524 -10.32 2.50 17.41
N VAL A 525 -10.06 1.22 17.51
CA VAL A 525 -10.80 0.18 16.80
C VAL A 525 -11.83 -0.36 17.79
N ASP A 526 -13.04 0.18 17.71
CA ASP A 526 -14.17 -0.40 18.40
C ASP A 526 -14.74 -1.53 17.53
N ILE A 527 -14.65 -2.76 18.03
CA ILE A 527 -15.15 -3.94 17.36
C ILE A 527 -16.45 -4.35 18.07
N PRO A 528 -17.62 -4.06 17.47
CA PRO A 528 -18.89 -4.49 18.03
C PRO A 528 -18.92 -6.01 18.29
N ARG A 529 -19.44 -6.43 19.43
CA ARG A 529 -19.46 -7.86 19.83
C ARG A 529 -20.17 -8.75 18.82
N VAL A 530 -21.13 -8.21 18.08
CA VAL A 530 -21.85 -8.94 17.03
C VAL A 530 -20.91 -9.59 16.01
N TYR A 531 -19.79 -8.98 15.69
CA TYR A 531 -18.83 -9.57 14.73
C TYR A 531 -18.16 -10.84 15.26
N SER A 532 -17.84 -10.85 16.55
CA SER A 532 -17.34 -12.07 17.21
C SER A 532 -18.42 -13.16 17.30
N ASP A 533 -19.67 -12.78 17.41
CA ASP A 533 -20.80 -13.73 17.43
C ASP A 533 -21.06 -14.26 16.02
N LEU A 534 -21.06 -13.42 14.99
CA LEU A 534 -21.17 -13.81 13.58
C LEU A 534 -20.04 -14.75 13.15
N ALA A 535 -18.82 -14.53 13.65
CA ALA A 535 -17.68 -15.42 13.37
C ALA A 535 -17.93 -16.87 13.82
N ARG A 536 -18.72 -17.07 14.89
CA ARG A 536 -19.06 -18.40 15.44
C ARG A 536 -20.21 -19.08 14.71
N VAL A 537 -20.99 -18.34 13.94
CA VAL A 537 -22.10 -18.91 13.16
C VAL A 537 -21.53 -19.79 12.05
N PRO A 538 -21.90 -21.08 11.98
CA PRO A 538 -21.32 -21.96 10.97
C PRO A 538 -21.84 -21.66 9.56
N GLY A 539 -21.00 -22.00 8.57
CA GLY A 539 -21.28 -21.84 7.14
C GLY A 539 -20.90 -20.47 6.58
N ASP A 540 -20.82 -20.44 5.26
CA ASP A 540 -20.58 -19.23 4.49
C ASP A 540 -21.91 -18.62 4.10
N PHE A 541 -22.04 -17.33 4.39
CA PHE A 541 -23.21 -16.52 4.06
C PHE A 541 -22.79 -15.06 3.93
N THR A 542 -23.68 -14.23 3.43
CA THR A 542 -23.40 -12.80 3.27
C THR A 542 -23.99 -11.99 4.41
N VAL A 543 -23.16 -11.09 4.93
CA VAL A 543 -23.55 -10.03 5.87
C VAL A 543 -23.69 -8.73 5.08
N LEU A 544 -24.82 -8.07 5.26
CA LEU A 544 -25.09 -6.77 4.70
C LEU A 544 -24.57 -5.70 5.66
N GLU A 545 -23.41 -5.14 5.35
CA GLU A 545 -22.79 -4.07 6.14
C GLU A 545 -23.33 -2.71 5.69
N ILE A 546 -23.92 -1.95 6.61
CA ILE A 546 -24.52 -0.65 6.33
C ILE A 546 -23.87 0.44 7.19
N PRO A 547 -23.31 1.52 6.59
CA PRO A 547 -23.43 1.92 5.18
C PRO A 547 -22.53 1.12 4.22
N THR A 548 -23.15 0.63 3.15
CA THR A 548 -22.49 -0.17 2.10
C THR A 548 -21.80 0.71 1.05
N PHE A 549 -22.43 1.84 0.69
CA PHE A 549 -22.01 2.69 -0.45
C PHE A 549 -21.22 3.93 -0.03
N ASN A 550 -21.08 4.20 1.25
CA ASN A 550 -20.22 5.28 1.72
C ASN A 550 -18.76 4.86 1.68
N TRP A 551 -18.02 5.33 0.68
CA TRP A 551 -16.62 4.97 0.47
C TRP A 551 -15.71 5.25 1.68
N ARG A 552 -16.06 6.22 2.54
CA ARG A 552 -15.28 6.58 3.74
C ARG A 552 -15.24 5.44 4.77
N PHE A 553 -16.26 4.60 4.79
CA PHE A 553 -16.40 3.52 5.75
C PHE A 553 -16.11 2.14 5.15
N ALA A 554 -15.94 2.05 3.83
CA ALA A 554 -15.70 0.79 3.14
C ALA A 554 -14.45 0.05 3.67
N ALA A 555 -13.37 0.78 4.03
CA ALA A 555 -12.19 0.17 4.64
C ALA A 555 -12.44 -0.35 6.07
N LEU A 556 -13.37 0.27 6.81
CA LEU A 556 -13.75 -0.16 8.16
C LEU A 556 -14.61 -1.43 8.09
N THR A 557 -15.61 -1.47 7.21
CA THR A 557 -16.46 -2.65 7.01
C THR A 557 -15.66 -3.85 6.49
N GLU A 558 -14.68 -3.59 5.65
CA GLU A 558 -13.74 -4.61 5.18
C GLU A 558 -12.88 -5.15 6.35
N MET A 559 -12.44 -4.30 7.27
CA MET A 559 -11.75 -4.75 8.48
C MET A 559 -12.65 -5.63 9.35
N TYR A 560 -13.94 -5.31 9.50
CA TYR A 560 -14.89 -6.14 10.21
C TYR A 560 -15.10 -7.50 9.52
N GLN A 561 -15.08 -7.52 8.18
CA GLN A 561 -15.10 -8.76 7.40
C GLN A 561 -13.94 -9.70 7.80
N ALA A 562 -12.74 -9.17 7.99
CA ALA A 562 -11.60 -9.98 8.45
C ALA A 562 -11.81 -10.57 9.85
N ILE A 563 -12.72 -10.01 10.66
CA ILE A 563 -13.03 -10.50 12.00
C ILE A 563 -14.12 -11.57 11.97
N HIS A 564 -15.24 -11.32 11.27
CA HIS A 564 -16.35 -12.28 11.21
C HIS A 564 -16.17 -13.36 10.14
N GLY A 565 -15.30 -13.15 9.14
CA GLY A 565 -14.95 -14.12 8.11
C GLY A 565 -16.12 -14.52 7.18
N LYS A 566 -17.19 -13.72 7.11
CA LYS A 566 -18.34 -13.96 6.22
C LYS A 566 -18.23 -13.08 4.97
N ARG A 567 -19.00 -13.41 3.93
CA ARG A 567 -19.04 -12.61 2.70
C ARG A 567 -19.67 -11.25 2.94
N ILE A 568 -19.19 -10.23 2.20
CA ILE A 568 -19.80 -8.91 2.14
C ILE A 568 -19.97 -8.47 0.69
N LEU A 569 -20.97 -7.62 0.45
CA LEU A 569 -21.30 -7.17 -0.92
C LEU A 569 -20.29 -6.19 -1.47
N ARG A 570 -19.71 -5.35 -0.63
CA ARG A 570 -18.78 -4.30 -1.07
C ARG A 570 -17.61 -4.17 -0.12
N ALA A 571 -16.47 -3.79 -0.69
CA ALA A 571 -15.22 -3.58 0.04
C ALA A 571 -14.47 -2.38 -0.54
N TYR A 572 -13.33 -2.06 0.04
CA TYR A 572 -12.42 -1.03 -0.43
C TYR A 572 -11.19 -1.66 -1.09
N THR A 573 -10.90 -1.26 -2.29
CA THR A 573 -9.61 -1.54 -2.92
C THR A 573 -9.17 -0.34 -3.74
N ASN A 574 -7.88 -0.08 -3.79
CA ASN A 574 -7.32 1.04 -4.55
C ASN A 574 -7.61 0.95 -6.07
N ARG A 575 -7.95 -0.25 -6.55
CA ARG A 575 -8.27 -0.51 -7.94
C ARG A 575 -9.37 -1.57 -8.03
N ILE A 576 -10.59 -1.10 -8.11
CA ILE A 576 -11.76 -1.95 -8.36
C ILE A 576 -11.79 -2.27 -9.86
N ALA A 577 -11.95 -3.55 -10.18
CA ALA A 577 -12.15 -3.98 -11.57
C ALA A 577 -13.36 -3.27 -12.20
N PRO A 578 -13.27 -2.82 -13.45
CA PRO A 578 -14.36 -2.07 -14.11
C PRO A 578 -15.71 -2.77 -14.04
N GLY A 579 -15.77 -4.08 -14.32
CA GLY A 579 -17.01 -4.84 -14.25
C GLY A 579 -17.61 -4.92 -12.84
N VAL A 580 -16.76 -4.96 -11.79
CA VAL A 580 -17.23 -4.92 -10.39
C VAL A 580 -17.73 -3.52 -10.03
N ALA A 581 -17.01 -2.47 -10.48
CA ALA A 581 -17.43 -1.09 -10.27
C ALA A 581 -18.76 -0.78 -10.94
N GLU A 582 -18.98 -1.28 -12.14
CA GLU A 582 -20.24 -1.17 -12.89
C GLU A 582 -21.37 -1.92 -12.18
N TYR A 583 -21.12 -3.16 -11.74
CA TYR A 583 -22.14 -3.98 -11.06
C TYR A 583 -22.73 -3.28 -9.84
N PHE A 584 -21.88 -2.70 -8.99
CA PHE A 584 -22.31 -2.02 -7.76
C PHE A 584 -22.50 -0.50 -7.92
N GLY A 585 -22.18 0.08 -9.10
CA GLY A 585 -22.15 1.51 -9.30
C GLY A 585 -23.31 2.08 -10.12
N THR A 586 -23.73 1.38 -11.17
CA THR A 586 -24.64 1.92 -12.19
C THR A 586 -25.92 1.12 -12.39
N ARG A 587 -25.99 -0.10 -11.87
CA ARG A 587 -27.14 -0.99 -12.07
C ARG A 587 -28.31 -0.71 -11.13
N GLY A 588 -29.51 -0.92 -11.65
CA GLY A 588 -30.77 -0.79 -10.92
C GLY A 588 -31.14 -2.00 -10.04
N ILE A 589 -30.19 -2.85 -9.66
CA ILE A 589 -30.45 -4.07 -8.89
C ILE A 589 -31.25 -3.74 -7.63
N PRO A 590 -32.45 -4.35 -7.46
CA PRO A 590 -33.33 -4.09 -6.32
C PRO A 590 -32.62 -4.37 -4.98
N ILE A 591 -33.03 -3.65 -3.93
CA ILE A 591 -32.56 -3.78 -2.56
C ILE A 591 -31.07 -3.42 -2.42
N VAL A 592 -30.16 -4.30 -2.86
CA VAL A 592 -28.73 -4.30 -2.49
C VAL A 592 -27.90 -3.25 -3.24
N VAL A 593 -28.41 -2.68 -4.32
CA VAL A 593 -27.71 -1.60 -5.04
C VAL A 593 -28.58 -0.35 -5.08
N ARG A 594 -29.68 -0.35 -5.85
CA ARG A 594 -30.54 0.80 -6.04
C ARG A 594 -31.02 1.39 -4.71
N SER A 595 -31.69 0.58 -3.91
CA SER A 595 -32.39 1.09 -2.73
C SER A 595 -31.46 1.47 -1.60
N LEU A 596 -30.40 0.70 -1.33
CA LEU A 596 -29.41 1.05 -0.32
C LEU A 596 -28.64 2.32 -0.69
N ARG A 597 -28.31 2.56 -1.96
CA ARG A 597 -27.62 3.81 -2.39
C ARG A 597 -28.44 5.04 -2.05
N VAL A 598 -29.76 4.99 -2.26
CA VAL A 598 -30.67 6.09 -1.93
C VAL A 598 -30.82 6.24 -0.42
N LEU A 599 -31.08 5.13 0.30
CA LEU A 599 -31.29 5.15 1.75
C LEU A 599 -30.07 5.61 2.55
N GLU A 600 -28.86 5.32 2.07
CA GLU A 600 -27.59 5.74 2.68
C GLU A 600 -27.16 7.16 2.22
N GLY A 601 -27.96 7.86 1.41
CA GLY A 601 -27.64 9.17 0.88
C GLY A 601 -26.43 9.18 -0.09
N ALA A 602 -26.01 8.03 -0.60
CA ALA A 602 -24.99 7.92 -1.63
C ALA A 602 -25.49 8.34 -3.00
N GLU A 603 -26.78 8.24 -3.21
CA GLU A 603 -27.52 8.76 -4.37
C GLU A 603 -28.61 9.72 -3.92
N LYS A 604 -28.81 10.81 -4.68
CA LYS A 604 -29.85 11.80 -4.36
C LYS A 604 -31.22 11.28 -4.79
N GLY A 605 -32.20 11.44 -3.93
CA GLY A 605 -33.58 11.08 -4.21
C GLY A 605 -34.25 10.40 -3.04
N GLU A 606 -35.46 9.94 -3.26
CA GLU A 606 -36.25 9.11 -2.34
C GLU A 606 -36.77 7.90 -3.12
N LEU A 607 -36.92 6.77 -2.45
CA LEU A 607 -37.52 5.58 -3.06
C LEU A 607 -38.99 5.83 -3.33
N THR A 608 -39.42 5.55 -4.55
CA THR A 608 -40.84 5.61 -4.93
C THR A 608 -41.62 4.43 -4.35
N ALA A 609 -42.94 4.56 -4.28
CA ALA A 609 -43.81 3.47 -3.84
C ALA A 609 -43.71 2.22 -4.74
N ASP A 610 -43.52 2.44 -6.06
CA ASP A 610 -43.33 1.37 -7.05
C ASP A 610 -41.99 0.63 -6.85
N GLU A 611 -40.91 1.35 -6.57
CA GLU A 611 -39.61 0.75 -6.27
C GLU A 611 -39.65 -0.08 -4.97
N ILE A 612 -40.35 0.42 -3.93
CA ILE A 612 -40.55 -0.34 -2.70
C ILE A 612 -41.41 -1.58 -2.94
N ALA A 613 -42.41 -1.50 -3.81
CA ALA A 613 -43.23 -2.63 -4.20
C ALA A 613 -42.46 -3.69 -4.99
N GLU A 614 -41.59 -3.23 -5.93
CA GLU A 614 -40.65 -4.10 -6.64
C GLU A 614 -39.67 -4.77 -5.68
N ASP A 615 -39.11 -4.05 -4.70
CA ASP A 615 -38.18 -4.59 -3.71
C ASP A 615 -38.85 -5.68 -2.83
N LYS A 616 -40.12 -5.45 -2.42
CA LYS A 616 -40.90 -6.45 -1.66
C LYS A 616 -41.14 -7.71 -2.49
N TRP A 617 -41.44 -7.55 -3.77
CA TRP A 617 -41.62 -8.66 -4.69
C TRP A 617 -40.30 -9.42 -4.95
N ALA A 618 -39.20 -8.71 -5.14
CA ALA A 618 -37.87 -9.27 -5.41
C ALA A 618 -37.18 -9.88 -4.16
N ARG A 619 -37.70 -9.63 -2.98
CA ARG A 619 -37.06 -9.91 -1.70
C ARG A 619 -36.51 -11.33 -1.60
N ASP A 620 -37.33 -12.35 -1.87
CA ASP A 620 -36.93 -13.75 -1.66
C ASP A 620 -35.84 -14.16 -2.67
N GLU A 621 -35.88 -13.64 -3.86
CA GLU A 621 -34.93 -13.91 -4.90
C GLU A 621 -33.56 -13.25 -4.57
N VAL A 622 -33.57 -11.98 -4.15
CA VAL A 622 -32.36 -11.25 -3.73
C VAL A 622 -31.72 -11.90 -2.50
N VAL A 623 -32.52 -12.22 -1.48
CA VAL A 623 -32.03 -12.88 -0.25
C VAL A 623 -31.40 -14.23 -0.56
N ARG A 624 -31.97 -15.00 -1.48
CA ARG A 624 -31.44 -16.29 -1.93
C ARG A 624 -30.17 -16.12 -2.76
N PHE A 625 -30.21 -15.23 -3.74
CA PHE A 625 -29.08 -15.04 -4.66
C PHE A 625 -27.81 -14.61 -3.92
N TYR A 626 -27.92 -13.65 -3.02
CA TYR A 626 -26.76 -13.19 -2.23
C TYR A 626 -26.54 -14.01 -0.94
N ASP A 627 -27.35 -14.99 -0.62
CA ASP A 627 -27.38 -15.70 0.69
C ASP A 627 -27.32 -14.72 1.87
N LEU A 628 -28.20 -13.69 1.83
CA LEU A 628 -28.26 -12.67 2.89
C LEU A 628 -28.87 -13.27 4.15
N ARG A 629 -28.14 -13.26 5.28
CA ARG A 629 -28.63 -13.79 6.56
C ARG A 629 -28.65 -12.77 7.67
N TYR A 630 -27.79 -11.80 7.62
CA TYR A 630 -27.67 -10.76 8.63
C TYR A 630 -27.44 -9.42 7.96
N ALA A 631 -27.94 -8.36 8.62
CA ALA A 631 -27.54 -6.99 8.34
C ALA A 631 -26.95 -6.38 9.62
N VAL A 632 -25.85 -5.65 9.48
CA VAL A 632 -25.23 -4.89 10.57
C VAL A 632 -25.23 -3.42 10.17
N VAL A 633 -25.95 -2.62 10.94
CA VAL A 633 -26.10 -1.18 10.73
C VAL A 633 -25.26 -0.43 11.75
N HIS A 634 -24.50 0.54 11.28
CA HIS A 634 -23.75 1.48 12.10
C HIS A 634 -24.43 2.85 12.11
N PRO A 635 -25.34 3.12 13.06
CA PRO A 635 -26.12 4.36 13.08
C PRO A 635 -25.26 5.61 13.20
N ASP A 636 -24.13 5.52 13.92
CA ASP A 636 -23.19 6.63 14.12
C ASP A 636 -22.49 7.09 12.82
N LEU A 637 -22.53 6.26 11.79
CA LEU A 637 -21.95 6.53 10.47
C LEU A 637 -22.97 7.07 9.46
N LEU A 638 -24.22 7.20 9.88
CA LEU A 638 -25.36 7.66 9.08
C LEU A 638 -25.95 8.95 9.70
N LYS A 639 -26.68 9.70 8.90
CA LYS A 639 -27.53 10.75 9.46
C LYS A 639 -28.73 10.14 10.16
N PRO A 640 -29.29 10.78 11.21
CA PRO A 640 -30.43 10.22 11.96
C PRO A 640 -31.62 9.83 11.08
N ALA A 641 -31.95 10.62 10.07
CA ALA A 641 -33.03 10.32 9.12
C ALA A 641 -32.72 9.09 8.26
N GLU A 642 -31.47 8.94 7.80
CA GLU A 642 -31.00 7.78 7.01
C GLU A 642 -31.07 6.51 7.88
N ALA A 643 -30.58 6.54 9.12
CA ALA A 643 -30.64 5.41 10.04
C ALA A 643 -32.08 4.96 10.31
N THR A 644 -33.02 5.91 10.51
CA THR A 644 -34.45 5.62 10.72
C THR A 644 -35.09 5.00 9.48
N ALA A 645 -34.79 5.54 8.28
CA ALA A 645 -35.32 5.02 7.02
C ALA A 645 -34.79 3.59 6.76
N ILE A 646 -33.51 3.33 7.03
CA ILE A 646 -32.90 2.01 6.90
C ILE A 646 -33.54 1.00 7.87
N ASP A 647 -33.74 1.33 9.16
CA ASP A 647 -34.41 0.45 10.12
C ASP A 647 -35.82 0.08 9.63
N ALA A 648 -36.62 1.06 9.22
CA ALA A 648 -37.94 0.83 8.69
C ALA A 648 -37.94 -0.07 7.43
N TYR A 649 -36.99 0.19 6.52
CA TYR A 649 -36.82 -0.58 5.28
C TYR A 649 -36.40 -2.03 5.56
N LEU A 650 -35.46 -2.27 6.45
CA LEU A 650 -35.01 -3.61 6.83
C LEU A 650 -36.17 -4.44 7.42
N ARG A 651 -37.00 -3.82 8.24
CA ARG A 651 -38.17 -4.48 8.84
C ARG A 651 -39.31 -4.73 7.85
N ASP A 652 -39.59 -3.75 7.01
CA ASP A 652 -40.76 -3.83 6.09
C ASP A 652 -40.46 -4.64 4.83
N VAL A 653 -39.29 -4.40 4.19
CA VAL A 653 -38.92 -5.07 2.93
C VAL A 653 -38.23 -6.40 3.18
N LEU A 654 -37.12 -6.40 3.98
CA LEU A 654 -36.37 -7.63 4.24
C LEU A 654 -36.95 -8.51 5.32
N LYS A 655 -38.02 -8.07 6.00
CA LYS A 655 -38.66 -8.78 7.15
C LYS A 655 -37.63 -9.07 8.25
N ALA A 656 -36.61 -8.26 8.35
CA ALA A 656 -35.52 -8.45 9.30
C ALA A 656 -35.98 -8.09 10.73
N HIS A 657 -35.44 -8.76 11.73
CA HIS A 657 -35.68 -8.49 13.14
C HIS A 657 -34.38 -8.28 13.90
N VAL A 658 -34.37 -7.35 14.84
CA VAL A 658 -33.21 -7.01 15.66
C VAL A 658 -32.81 -8.20 16.53
N ILE A 659 -31.56 -8.58 16.50
CA ILE A 659 -30.95 -9.62 17.34
C ILE A 659 -29.96 -9.04 18.35
N SER A 660 -29.41 -7.84 18.09
CA SER A 660 -28.55 -7.11 19.00
C SER A 660 -28.59 -5.61 18.68
N ASP A 661 -28.81 -4.80 19.72
CA ASP A 661 -28.78 -3.33 19.67
C ASP A 661 -27.75 -2.75 20.67
N LYS A 662 -26.77 -3.57 21.08
CA LYS A 662 -25.78 -3.21 22.10
C LYS A 662 -24.50 -2.71 21.46
N GLY A 663 -24.09 -1.50 21.82
CA GLY A 663 -22.86 -0.89 21.35
C GLY A 663 -23.06 0.06 20.17
N THR A 664 -22.06 0.16 19.31
CA THR A 664 -22.00 1.08 18.15
C THR A 664 -22.66 0.51 16.88
N ALA A 665 -23.20 -0.71 16.93
CA ALA A 665 -23.85 -1.35 15.79
C ALA A 665 -25.14 -2.06 16.20
N VAL A 666 -26.15 -2.01 15.31
CA VAL A 666 -27.41 -2.74 15.42
C VAL A 666 -27.40 -3.90 14.44
N ALA A 667 -27.61 -5.12 14.95
CA ALA A 667 -27.63 -6.32 14.13
C ALA A 667 -29.05 -6.85 13.93
N TYR A 668 -29.35 -7.26 12.72
CA TYR A 668 -30.59 -7.82 12.27
C TYR A 668 -30.40 -9.22 11.71
N ALA A 669 -31.28 -10.14 12.01
CA ALA A 669 -31.40 -11.41 11.31
C ALA A 669 -32.43 -11.27 10.18
N ILE A 670 -32.05 -11.74 8.99
CA ILE A 670 -32.89 -11.74 7.78
C ILE A 670 -33.44 -13.15 7.62
N PRO A 671 -34.78 -13.34 7.62
CA PRO A 671 -35.38 -14.64 7.40
C PRO A 671 -34.99 -15.21 6.02
N ARG A 672 -34.66 -16.49 6.00
CA ARG A 672 -34.33 -17.19 4.76
C ARG A 672 -35.49 -17.12 3.77
N ALA A 673 -35.12 -17.06 2.48
CA ALA A 673 -36.09 -17.20 1.41
C ALA A 673 -36.65 -18.63 1.35
N ALA A 674 -37.83 -18.77 0.80
CA ALA A 674 -38.41 -20.09 0.47
C ALA A 674 -37.48 -20.85 -0.50
N ALA A 675 -37.61 -22.17 -0.56
CA ALA A 675 -36.82 -23.00 -1.48
C ALA A 675 -36.96 -22.53 -2.92
N ALA A 676 -35.84 -22.63 -3.67
CA ALA A 676 -35.81 -22.20 -5.07
C ALA A 676 -36.76 -23.03 -5.94
N SER A 677 -37.25 -22.42 -7.00
CA SER A 677 -37.77 -23.15 -8.16
C SER A 677 -36.59 -23.90 -8.83
N ASP A 678 -36.83 -25.11 -9.33
CA ASP A 678 -35.86 -25.84 -10.13
C ASP A 678 -35.50 -25.10 -11.45
N LYS A 679 -36.28 -24.09 -11.80
CA LYS A 679 -36.11 -23.25 -12.98
C LYS A 679 -35.77 -21.82 -12.58
N VAL A 680 -34.66 -21.33 -13.09
CA VAL A 680 -34.21 -19.92 -12.98
C VAL A 680 -34.53 -19.21 -14.28
N TRP A 681 -35.34 -18.16 -14.20
CA TRP A 681 -35.67 -17.28 -15.34
C TRP A 681 -34.97 -15.93 -15.18
N ILE A 682 -34.17 -15.53 -16.14
CA ILE A 682 -33.39 -14.30 -16.12
C ILE A 682 -33.78 -13.47 -17.35
N ASP A 683 -34.45 -12.37 -17.14
CA ASP A 683 -34.65 -11.36 -18.18
C ASP A 683 -33.67 -10.20 -17.92
N LEU A 684 -32.61 -10.11 -18.70
CA LEU A 684 -31.56 -9.10 -18.54
C LEU A 684 -32.07 -7.66 -18.75
N ARG A 685 -33.23 -7.47 -19.36
CA ARG A 685 -33.88 -6.19 -19.57
C ARG A 685 -34.56 -5.63 -18.32
N GLU A 686 -34.81 -6.48 -17.32
CA GLU A 686 -35.44 -6.10 -16.06
C GLU A 686 -34.40 -5.88 -14.96
N ASN A 687 -34.71 -5.01 -14.00
CA ASN A 687 -33.81 -4.66 -12.89
C ASN A 687 -33.33 -5.90 -12.11
N ILE A 688 -34.24 -6.82 -11.82
CA ILE A 688 -33.90 -8.04 -11.10
C ILE A 688 -33.00 -8.96 -11.93
N GLY A 689 -33.19 -8.99 -13.25
CA GLY A 689 -32.34 -9.78 -14.15
C GLY A 689 -30.88 -9.33 -14.17
N GLN A 690 -30.65 -8.02 -13.97
CA GLN A 690 -29.29 -7.46 -13.89
C GLN A 690 -28.46 -8.02 -12.72
N MET A 691 -29.12 -8.53 -11.67
CA MET A 691 -28.47 -9.18 -10.54
C MET A 691 -27.68 -10.42 -10.95
N TYR A 692 -28.18 -11.18 -11.92
CA TYR A 692 -27.55 -12.40 -12.42
C TYR A 692 -26.38 -12.14 -13.38
N ALA A 693 -26.36 -10.96 -14.01
CA ALA A 693 -25.34 -10.59 -14.99
C ALA A 693 -24.08 -10.10 -14.29
N GLY A 694 -23.01 -10.88 -14.36
CA GLY A 694 -21.71 -10.54 -13.82
C GLY A 694 -20.96 -9.50 -14.62
N ARG A 695 -19.72 -9.79 -14.99
CA ARG A 695 -18.87 -8.94 -15.84
C ARG A 695 -19.23 -9.09 -17.31
N GLY A 696 -18.84 -8.10 -18.12
CA GLY A 696 -18.88 -8.17 -19.59
C GLY A 696 -20.26 -7.93 -20.19
N TRP A 697 -21.15 -7.22 -19.49
CA TRP A 697 -22.44 -6.77 -19.98
C TRP A 697 -22.51 -5.26 -20.03
N GLN A 698 -23.19 -4.73 -21.06
CA GLN A 698 -23.34 -3.30 -21.25
C GLN A 698 -24.80 -2.90 -21.04
N PHE A 699 -25.06 -2.25 -19.92
CA PHE A 699 -26.39 -1.73 -19.55
C PHE A 699 -26.55 -0.23 -19.79
N GLU A 700 -25.47 0.52 -20.06
CA GLU A 700 -25.44 1.99 -20.16
C GLU A 700 -25.91 2.57 -21.48
N TYR A 701 -25.97 1.77 -22.56
CA TYR A 701 -26.53 2.21 -23.85
C TYR A 701 -27.78 1.41 -24.18
N PRO A 702 -28.90 1.91 -23.68
CA PRO A 702 -30.17 1.38 -24.17
C PRO A 702 -30.33 1.84 -25.63
N GLN A 703 -30.43 0.91 -26.51
CA GLN A 703 -31.37 1.17 -27.59
C GLN A 703 -32.78 1.14 -26.96
N ALA A 704 -33.07 2.15 -26.13
CA ALA A 704 -34.35 2.34 -25.54
C ALA A 704 -35.32 2.57 -26.69
N ASN A 705 -36.33 1.69 -26.78
CA ASN A 705 -37.50 2.10 -27.48
C ASN A 705 -38.05 3.34 -26.75
N TRP A 706 -38.90 4.11 -27.39
CA TRP A 706 -39.55 5.34 -26.90
C TRP A 706 -40.20 5.21 -25.48
N GLN A 707 -40.21 4.03 -24.89
CA GLN A 707 -40.83 3.72 -23.59
C GLN A 707 -39.79 3.39 -22.52
N GLY A 708 -38.49 3.52 -22.81
CA GLY A 708 -37.40 3.30 -21.81
C GLY A 708 -37.09 1.84 -21.51
N LYS A 709 -37.70 0.87 -22.21
CA LYS A 709 -37.41 -0.57 -22.04
C LYS A 709 -36.36 -1.01 -23.06
N PHE A 710 -35.37 -1.73 -22.61
CA PHE A 710 -34.36 -2.34 -23.46
C PHE A 710 -34.99 -3.47 -24.30
N ASN A 711 -34.62 -3.57 -25.54
CA ASN A 711 -35.01 -4.71 -26.37
C ASN A 711 -34.09 -5.91 -26.16
N TYR A 712 -32.82 -5.65 -25.77
CA TYR A 712 -31.79 -6.64 -25.47
C TYR A 712 -30.58 -5.95 -24.77
N VAL A 713 -29.69 -6.76 -24.21
CA VAL A 713 -28.45 -6.29 -23.58
C VAL A 713 -27.26 -6.79 -24.38
N TRP A 714 -26.31 -5.91 -24.65
CA TRP A 714 -25.07 -6.24 -25.34
C TRP A 714 -24.01 -6.81 -24.42
N THR A 715 -23.14 -7.66 -24.96
CA THR A 715 -21.90 -8.05 -24.29
C THR A 715 -20.79 -7.04 -24.59
N ARG A 716 -19.82 -6.95 -23.69
CA ARG A 716 -18.66 -6.07 -23.80
C ARG A 716 -17.38 -6.85 -23.52
N GLY A 717 -16.38 -6.74 -24.41
CA GLY A 717 -15.08 -7.40 -24.25
C GLY A 717 -15.07 -8.85 -24.70
N ALA A 718 -14.05 -9.60 -24.26
CA ALA A 718 -13.79 -10.97 -24.69
C ALA A 718 -14.66 -12.04 -24.01
N GLN A 719 -15.36 -11.69 -22.93
CA GLN A 719 -16.19 -12.63 -22.17
C GLN A 719 -17.32 -11.92 -21.42
N SER A 720 -18.39 -12.68 -21.12
CA SER A 720 -19.43 -12.25 -20.18
C SER A 720 -19.80 -13.36 -19.20
N GLU A 721 -20.32 -12.98 -18.04
CA GLU A 721 -20.61 -13.89 -16.94
C GLU A 721 -22.08 -13.83 -16.51
N ILE A 722 -22.66 -14.99 -16.22
CA ILE A 722 -23.96 -15.15 -15.59
C ILE A 722 -23.78 -15.93 -14.30
N TYR A 723 -24.36 -15.44 -13.23
CA TYR A 723 -24.36 -16.09 -11.92
C TYR A 723 -25.76 -16.64 -11.62
N PHE A 724 -25.86 -17.80 -11.01
CA PHE A 724 -27.11 -18.37 -10.54
C PHE A 724 -26.90 -19.29 -9.35
N VAL A 725 -27.94 -19.46 -8.53
CA VAL A 725 -27.92 -20.35 -7.37
C VAL A 725 -28.60 -21.67 -7.70
N ALA A 726 -27.93 -22.77 -7.39
CA ALA A 726 -28.50 -24.11 -7.49
C ALA A 726 -28.57 -24.74 -6.10
N ASP A 727 -29.70 -25.30 -5.73
CA ASP A 727 -29.88 -25.97 -4.42
C ASP A 727 -29.05 -27.26 -4.32
N ARG A 728 -28.79 -27.89 -5.43
CA ARG A 728 -28.00 -29.14 -5.54
C ARG A 728 -27.29 -29.25 -6.90
N ALA A 729 -26.23 -30.04 -6.94
CA ALA A 729 -25.48 -30.36 -8.13
C ALA A 729 -26.20 -31.38 -9.02
N MET A 730 -27.23 -30.93 -9.74
CA MET A 730 -27.95 -31.76 -10.73
C MET A 730 -27.76 -31.19 -12.13
N ALA A 731 -27.66 -32.05 -13.14
CA ALA A 731 -27.59 -31.63 -14.53
C ALA A 731 -28.75 -30.69 -14.88
N ARG A 732 -28.45 -29.63 -15.58
CA ARG A 732 -29.42 -28.61 -16.02
C ARG A 732 -29.18 -28.26 -17.48
N VAL A 733 -30.11 -27.56 -18.10
CA VAL A 733 -29.97 -27.01 -19.44
C VAL A 733 -30.12 -25.50 -19.36
N MET A 734 -29.12 -24.78 -19.87
CA MET A 734 -29.24 -23.33 -20.08
C MET A 734 -29.77 -23.08 -21.49
N LYS A 735 -30.88 -22.39 -21.57
CA LYS A 735 -31.50 -21.94 -22.82
C LYS A 735 -31.42 -20.41 -22.85
N PHE A 736 -31.06 -19.83 -23.99
CA PHE A 736 -31.02 -18.37 -24.14
C PHE A 736 -31.26 -17.96 -25.59
N ASN A 737 -31.86 -16.77 -25.72
CA ASN A 737 -32.14 -16.13 -27.01
C ASN A 737 -31.06 -15.08 -27.27
N ALA A 738 -30.29 -15.26 -28.34
CA ALA A 738 -29.16 -14.41 -28.64
C ALA A 738 -28.91 -14.27 -30.15
N ARG A 739 -28.22 -13.18 -30.52
CA ARG A 739 -27.64 -12.97 -31.83
C ARG A 739 -26.25 -12.38 -31.74
N ALA A 740 -25.43 -12.49 -32.77
CA ALA A 740 -24.16 -11.81 -32.90
C ALA A 740 -24.22 -10.83 -34.09
N GLU A 741 -23.43 -9.74 -34.06
CA GLU A 741 -23.32 -8.85 -35.23
C GLU A 741 -22.67 -9.54 -36.41
N SER A 742 -21.77 -10.46 -36.18
CA SER A 742 -21.16 -11.35 -37.18
C SER A 742 -21.09 -12.79 -36.66
N PRO A 743 -21.16 -13.79 -37.55
CA PRO A 743 -21.07 -15.17 -37.14
C PRO A 743 -19.82 -15.45 -36.33
N GLN A 744 -19.97 -15.94 -35.09
CA GLN A 744 -18.85 -16.26 -34.21
C GLN A 744 -19.12 -17.47 -33.32
N ARG A 745 -18.05 -18.07 -32.86
CA ARG A 745 -18.08 -19.18 -31.90
C ARG A 745 -17.97 -18.63 -30.49
N VAL A 746 -18.80 -19.17 -29.62
CA VAL A 746 -18.84 -18.83 -28.19
C VAL A 746 -18.54 -20.10 -27.41
N THR A 747 -17.43 -20.11 -26.68
CA THR A 747 -17.10 -21.19 -25.77
C THR A 747 -17.82 -20.95 -24.44
N VAL A 748 -18.49 -21.97 -23.94
CA VAL A 748 -19.25 -21.91 -22.68
C VAL A 748 -18.51 -22.67 -21.59
N TRP A 749 -18.33 -21.99 -20.49
CA TRP A 749 -17.71 -22.55 -19.27
C TRP A 749 -18.72 -22.51 -18.13
N LEU A 750 -18.77 -23.55 -17.33
CA LEU A 750 -19.50 -23.61 -16.08
C LEU A 750 -18.49 -23.73 -14.94
N ASN A 751 -18.45 -22.75 -14.07
CA ASN A 751 -17.39 -22.57 -13.11
C ASN A 751 -16.02 -22.53 -13.84
N ASP A 752 -15.16 -23.50 -13.68
CA ASP A 752 -13.89 -23.57 -14.43
C ASP A 752 -13.84 -24.74 -15.42
N THR A 753 -14.99 -25.37 -15.71
CA THR A 753 -15.12 -26.51 -16.63
C THR A 753 -15.72 -26.07 -17.96
N ARG A 754 -15.05 -26.37 -19.09
CA ARG A 754 -15.62 -26.15 -20.42
C ARG A 754 -16.76 -27.15 -20.64
N VAL A 755 -17.96 -26.63 -20.89
CA VAL A 755 -19.17 -27.45 -21.04
C VAL A 755 -19.71 -27.50 -22.46
N GLY A 756 -19.33 -26.55 -23.32
CA GLY A 756 -19.80 -26.56 -24.69
C GLY A 756 -19.22 -25.47 -25.56
N GLU A 757 -19.62 -25.48 -26.83
CA GLU A 757 -19.35 -24.42 -27.82
C GLU A 757 -20.63 -24.24 -28.66
N ILE A 758 -20.98 -23.00 -28.92
CA ILE A 758 -22.14 -22.63 -29.75
C ILE A 758 -21.69 -21.67 -30.85
N THR A 759 -22.40 -21.68 -31.95
CA THR A 759 -22.23 -20.67 -33.02
C THR A 759 -23.43 -19.76 -33.03
N LEU A 760 -23.19 -18.45 -32.97
CA LEU A 760 -24.17 -17.40 -33.11
C LEU A 760 -24.03 -16.75 -34.48
N THR A 761 -25.15 -16.30 -35.05
CA THR A 761 -25.22 -15.55 -36.31
C THR A 761 -25.93 -14.22 -36.11
N ASP A 762 -26.06 -13.44 -37.15
CA ASP A 762 -26.73 -12.14 -37.15
C ASP A 762 -28.25 -12.18 -36.96
N VAL A 763 -28.82 -13.40 -36.87
CA VAL A 763 -30.27 -13.61 -36.63
C VAL A 763 -30.49 -14.04 -35.18
N TRP A 764 -31.57 -13.55 -34.57
CA TRP A 764 -32.02 -13.99 -33.27
C TRP A 764 -32.34 -15.47 -33.26
N GLN A 765 -31.74 -16.21 -32.32
CA GLN A 765 -31.84 -17.67 -32.24
C GLN A 765 -31.93 -18.13 -30.81
N ASP A 766 -32.76 -19.11 -30.58
CA ASP A 766 -32.73 -19.89 -29.34
C ASP A 766 -31.58 -20.89 -29.36
N ARG A 767 -30.79 -20.88 -28.35
CA ARG A 767 -29.64 -21.77 -28.14
C ARG A 767 -29.77 -22.47 -26.80
N HIS A 768 -29.21 -23.64 -26.71
CA HIS A 768 -29.14 -24.37 -25.42
C HIS A 768 -27.74 -24.95 -25.23
N VAL A 769 -27.35 -25.08 -23.98
CA VAL A 769 -26.11 -25.71 -23.53
C VAL A 769 -26.44 -26.57 -22.32
N ASP A 770 -25.95 -27.81 -22.35
CA ASP A 770 -26.09 -28.73 -21.22
C ASP A 770 -25.08 -28.33 -20.11
N LEU A 771 -25.57 -28.23 -18.89
CA LEU A 771 -24.79 -27.94 -17.69
C LEU A 771 -24.67 -29.24 -16.88
N PRO A 772 -23.56 -29.98 -17.03
CA PRO A 772 -23.45 -31.30 -16.43
C PRO A 772 -23.30 -31.23 -14.92
N ALA A 773 -23.88 -32.22 -14.21
CA ALA A 773 -23.89 -32.28 -12.75
C ALA A 773 -22.50 -32.22 -12.12
N HIS A 774 -21.47 -32.78 -12.77
CA HIS A 774 -20.10 -32.77 -12.25
C HIS A 774 -19.43 -31.39 -12.26
N ALA A 775 -19.93 -30.47 -13.07
CA ALA A 775 -19.44 -29.09 -13.13
C ALA A 775 -20.32 -28.12 -12.29
N LEU A 776 -21.49 -28.55 -11.83
CA LEU A 776 -22.40 -27.80 -10.95
C LEU A 776 -22.04 -28.02 -9.48
N GLN A 777 -22.31 -27.02 -8.67
CA GLN A 777 -22.19 -27.07 -7.21
C GLN A 777 -23.48 -26.58 -6.55
N ALA A 778 -23.76 -27.05 -5.34
CA ALA A 778 -24.78 -26.42 -4.50
C ALA A 778 -24.32 -25.02 -4.10
N GLY A 779 -25.22 -24.03 -4.21
CA GLY A 779 -24.90 -22.63 -4.01
C GLY A 779 -24.66 -21.88 -5.32
N MET A 780 -23.81 -20.86 -5.30
CA MET A 780 -23.53 -19.99 -6.44
C MET A 780 -22.74 -20.71 -7.53
N ASN A 781 -23.21 -20.60 -8.76
CA ASN A 781 -22.54 -21.10 -9.97
C ASN A 781 -22.34 -19.93 -10.95
N ARG A 782 -21.27 -20.02 -11.75
CA ARG A 782 -20.91 -19.04 -12.77
C ARG A 782 -20.85 -19.68 -14.14
N VAL A 783 -21.67 -19.21 -15.07
CA VAL A 783 -21.51 -19.47 -16.48
C VAL A 783 -20.71 -18.34 -17.11
N ARG A 784 -19.65 -18.66 -17.83
CA ARG A 784 -18.84 -17.72 -18.57
C ARG A 784 -18.94 -18.03 -20.07
N LEU A 785 -19.30 -17.02 -20.83
CA LEU A 785 -19.34 -17.02 -22.29
C LEU A 785 -18.06 -16.35 -22.78
N GLU A 786 -17.23 -17.05 -23.54
CA GLU A 786 -15.95 -16.57 -24.03
C GLU A 786 -16.02 -16.43 -25.56
N TYR A 787 -15.66 -15.27 -26.08
CA TYR A 787 -15.81 -14.86 -27.45
C TYR A 787 -14.47 -14.91 -28.19
N GLY A 788 -14.50 -15.23 -29.50
CA GLY A 788 -13.28 -15.34 -30.31
C GLY A 788 -12.58 -14.01 -30.63
N THR A 789 -13.29 -12.89 -30.52
CA THR A 789 -12.78 -11.53 -30.78
C THR A 789 -13.23 -10.57 -29.68
N ALA A 790 -12.30 -9.80 -29.11
CA ALA A 790 -12.61 -8.76 -28.15
C ALA A 790 -13.13 -7.50 -28.86
N LEU A 791 -14.40 -7.46 -29.18
CA LEU A 791 -15.06 -6.28 -29.77
C LEU A 791 -16.10 -5.73 -28.78
N GLU A 792 -16.33 -4.43 -28.83
CA GLU A 792 -17.49 -3.79 -28.17
C GLU A 792 -18.76 -4.19 -28.94
N GLU A 793 -19.86 -4.50 -28.20
CA GLU A 793 -21.18 -4.80 -28.77
C GLU A 793 -21.23 -6.02 -29.70
N THR A 794 -20.76 -7.18 -29.26
CA THR A 794 -20.66 -8.35 -30.13
C THR A 794 -21.86 -9.28 -30.09
N ILE A 795 -22.51 -9.44 -28.95
CA ILE A 795 -23.63 -10.38 -28.80
C ILE A 795 -24.76 -9.69 -28.03
N GLY A 796 -25.95 -9.66 -28.65
CA GLY A 796 -27.20 -9.27 -27.99
C GLY A 796 -27.85 -10.46 -27.31
N VAL A 797 -28.28 -10.32 -26.08
CA VAL A 797 -29.01 -11.34 -25.32
C VAL A 797 -30.27 -10.72 -24.71
N THR A 798 -31.37 -11.47 -24.70
CA THR A 798 -32.64 -11.02 -24.09
C THR A 798 -32.92 -11.77 -22.80
N THR A 799 -33.17 -13.05 -22.88
CA THR A 799 -33.57 -13.91 -21.76
C THR A 799 -32.70 -15.15 -21.66
N ILE A 800 -32.51 -15.62 -20.46
CA ILE A 800 -31.79 -16.85 -20.14
C ILE A 800 -32.66 -17.66 -19.21
N THR A 801 -32.79 -18.96 -19.49
CA THR A 801 -33.49 -19.92 -18.62
C THR A 801 -32.51 -21.04 -18.24
N ILE A 802 -32.47 -21.40 -16.98
CA ILE A 802 -31.68 -22.53 -16.47
C ILE A 802 -32.65 -23.49 -15.79
N GLU A 803 -32.88 -24.65 -16.37
CA GLU A 803 -33.90 -25.64 -15.92
C GLU A 803 -33.35 -27.08 -15.86
#